data_d51fd8e1c0a4120dd7d201f27386d9dd
#
_entry.id   d51fd8e1c0a4120dd7d201f27386d9dd
#
_cell.length_a   1.000
_cell.length_b   1.000
_cell.length_c   1.000
_cell.angle_alpha   90.00
_cell.angle_beta   90.00
_cell.angle_gamma   90.00
#
_symmetry.space_group_name_H-M   'P 1'
#
loop_
_entity.id
_entity.type
_entity.pdbx_description
1 polymer ?
#
loop_
_entity_poly.entity_id
_entity_poly.type
_entity_poly.pdbx_seq_one_letter_code
_entity_poly.pdbx_strand_id
1 'polypeptide(L)'
;MSKHNVLFELGCEELPPKSLKTLRDALGSELTTRLAAAGFAYDQLHAYAAPRRLAILVDGIDGQQPDRVEEKRGPAAVAGFDADGKPTKALEGFMRGAGITVDQLSRVDTPKGEWLVYRKTVQGQSLDSLLPAMLQESLNALPIAKRMRSAASRTEFVRPVQWVVLMKDDAVIPATIQDFASGNVSYGHRFHAPQAINLTHASSYLAQLKAAYVLADFDARQAVIDAQVKALADEVNAIALMPTDLRDEVTGLVEWPVALRASFEERFLHVPQEALISTMQDNQKYFCLVDTTGKLQPYFITVANIESKDPVQIIEGNEKVVRPRLTDAEFFFKQDQKQPLFARQTKLQNMVFQAQLGTLWDKAERVAKLAAFIATQIGADVEQVTHAALLAKCDLACELVGEFPELQGIAGSYYARLEGVPSEVSEAIREQYLPRFAGDVLPQTQAGFCIALADRLDTLAGIFGINQPPTGNKDPFSLRRAAIGILRLLIEKQVSLPLTALVGTKADQSYVNDQIAALVGTDGQVLAAIQAIATELANAEGVLEALDQTVANRVRFDVATQALTALQKSNARTNIGAEEAQNKFGFLLDNLKYGAPPHGGLAFGLDRLVTLMTGAESIRDVIAFPKTQRAQCLLTNAPN
;
A
#
# COMPACT_ATOMS: atom_id res chain seq x y z
N MET A 1 -4.96 16.98 39.85
CA MET A 1 -4.98 15.50 39.74
C MET A 1 -3.56 15.01 39.71
N SER A 2 -3.26 13.81 40.22
CA SER A 2 -1.93 13.20 40.09
C SER A 2 -1.67 12.87 38.65
N LYS A 3 -0.48 13.26 38.14
CA LYS A 3 0.00 12.92 36.82
C LYS A 3 0.86 11.67 36.87
N HIS A 4 0.68 10.77 35.92
CA HIS A 4 1.32 9.46 35.87
C HIS A 4 1.91 9.19 34.49
N ASN A 5 2.89 8.32 34.43
CA ASN A 5 3.37 7.76 33.16
C ASN A 5 2.79 6.36 33.00
N VAL A 6 2.22 6.09 31.84
CA VAL A 6 1.62 4.78 31.56
C VAL A 6 2.31 4.14 30.37
N LEU A 7 2.73 2.90 30.56
CA LEU A 7 3.29 2.05 29.52
C LEU A 7 2.35 0.90 29.21
N PHE A 8 2.06 0.71 27.95
CA PHE A 8 1.48 -0.50 27.37
C PHE A 8 2.44 -1.10 26.36
N GLU A 9 2.72 -2.40 26.44
CA GLU A 9 3.41 -3.16 25.40
C GLU A 9 2.63 -4.46 25.11
N LEU A 10 2.37 -4.71 23.84
CA LEU A 10 1.89 -5.99 23.33
C LEU A 10 3.05 -6.68 22.63
N GLY A 11 3.56 -7.74 23.21
CA GLY A 11 4.60 -8.58 22.63
C GLY A 11 4.01 -9.74 21.83
N CYS A 12 4.56 -10.03 20.67
CA CYS A 12 4.07 -11.08 19.76
C CYS A 12 5.21 -11.68 18.93
N GLU A 13 4.87 -12.63 18.07
CA GLU A 13 5.76 -13.04 17.00
C GLU A 13 5.89 -11.94 15.95
N GLU A 14 6.86 -12.08 15.02
CA GLU A 14 7.24 -11.02 14.09
C GLU A 14 6.05 -10.48 13.31
N LEU A 15 5.76 -9.21 13.51
CA LEU A 15 4.71 -8.46 12.82
C LEU A 15 5.07 -8.28 11.33
N PRO A 16 4.07 -8.19 10.44
CA PRO A 16 4.34 -7.94 9.03
C PRO A 16 5.08 -6.61 8.85
N PRO A 17 6.32 -6.61 8.32
CA PRO A 17 7.16 -5.41 8.29
C PRO A 17 6.54 -4.26 7.50
N LYS A 18 5.86 -4.54 6.38
CA LYS A 18 5.15 -3.52 5.59
C LYS A 18 3.98 -2.85 6.31
N SER A 19 3.42 -3.50 7.32
CA SER A 19 2.28 -2.97 8.09
C SER A 19 2.71 -2.40 9.44
N LEU A 20 3.96 -2.58 9.86
CA LEU A 20 4.40 -2.27 11.22
C LEU A 20 4.16 -0.80 11.59
N LYS A 21 4.55 0.12 10.71
CA LYS A 21 4.36 1.56 10.90
C LYS A 21 2.86 1.92 10.95
N THR A 22 2.07 1.37 10.03
CA THR A 22 0.61 1.58 10.01
C THR A 22 -0.07 1.07 11.28
N LEU A 23 0.35 -0.11 11.80
CA LEU A 23 -0.19 -0.66 13.03
C LEU A 23 0.18 0.21 14.24
N ARG A 24 1.43 0.71 14.32
CA ARG A 24 1.89 1.66 15.34
C ARG A 24 1.02 2.92 15.35
N ASP A 25 0.90 3.55 14.19
CA ASP A 25 0.20 4.83 14.05
C ASP A 25 -1.30 4.68 14.35
N ALA A 26 -1.91 3.59 13.88
CA ALA A 26 -3.30 3.28 14.19
C ALA A 26 -3.52 3.03 15.69
N LEU A 27 -2.64 2.29 16.36
CA LEU A 27 -2.76 2.04 17.79
C LEU A 27 -2.68 3.35 18.61
N GLY A 28 -1.73 4.23 18.26
CA GLY A 28 -1.60 5.55 18.88
C GLY A 28 -2.84 6.41 18.67
N SER A 29 -3.34 6.50 17.44
CA SER A 29 -4.54 7.28 17.09
C SER A 29 -5.80 6.77 17.78
N GLU A 30 -6.00 5.44 17.81
CA GLU A 30 -7.16 4.80 18.44
C GLU A 30 -7.17 5.03 19.97
N LEU A 31 -6.03 4.89 20.65
CA LEU A 31 -5.95 5.17 22.07
C LEU A 31 -6.14 6.67 22.37
N THR A 32 -5.52 7.55 21.58
CA THR A 32 -5.71 9.01 21.68
C THR A 32 -7.20 9.37 21.64
N THR A 33 -7.92 8.83 20.66
CA THR A 33 -9.36 9.07 20.49
C THR A 33 -10.16 8.61 21.71
N ARG A 34 -9.84 7.44 22.27
CA ARG A 34 -10.54 6.89 23.43
C ARG A 34 -10.25 7.63 24.72
N LEU A 35 -8.99 8.02 24.93
CA LEU A 35 -8.61 8.83 26.09
C LEU A 35 -9.31 10.20 26.07
N ALA A 36 -9.36 10.85 24.90
CA ALA A 36 -10.07 12.11 24.73
C ALA A 36 -11.57 11.98 24.96
N ALA A 37 -12.20 10.92 24.41
CA ALA A 37 -13.63 10.64 24.63
C ALA A 37 -13.96 10.34 26.09
N ALA A 38 -13.03 9.73 26.83
CA ALA A 38 -13.14 9.47 28.25
C ALA A 38 -12.80 10.70 29.13
N GLY A 39 -12.25 11.76 28.56
CA GLY A 39 -11.93 13.00 29.27
C GLY A 39 -10.62 12.95 30.07
N PHE A 40 -9.71 12.04 29.77
CA PHE A 40 -8.37 12.04 30.35
C PHE A 40 -7.47 13.04 29.65
N ALA A 41 -6.85 13.96 30.42
CA ALA A 41 -5.81 14.82 29.92
C ALA A 41 -4.44 14.15 30.13
N TYR A 42 -3.53 14.36 29.17
CA TYR A 42 -2.14 13.87 29.21
C TYR A 42 -1.22 14.88 28.51
N ASP A 43 0.08 14.80 28.78
CA ASP A 43 1.04 15.72 28.20
C ASP A 43 1.49 15.26 26.80
N GLN A 44 1.94 14.00 26.66
CA GLN A 44 2.35 13.41 25.37
C GLN A 44 1.98 11.93 25.31
N LEU A 45 1.73 11.45 24.07
CA LEU A 45 1.53 10.03 23.77
C LEU A 45 2.52 9.63 22.67
N HIS A 46 3.34 8.63 22.97
CA HIS A 46 4.31 8.07 22.06
C HIS A 46 3.92 6.65 21.69
N ALA A 47 3.86 6.37 20.39
CA ALA A 47 3.61 5.04 19.86
C ALA A 47 4.91 4.45 19.31
N TYR A 48 5.24 3.23 19.73
CA TYR A 48 6.46 2.52 19.35
C TYR A 48 6.13 1.20 18.68
N ALA A 49 7.01 0.77 17.78
CA ALA A 49 6.89 -0.54 17.15
C ALA A 49 8.26 -1.10 16.78
N ALA A 50 8.46 -2.36 17.09
CA ALA A 50 9.57 -3.18 16.63
C ALA A 50 9.03 -4.51 16.10
N PRO A 51 9.81 -5.33 15.40
CA PRO A 51 9.33 -6.56 14.78
C PRO A 51 8.42 -7.41 15.65
N ARG A 52 8.68 -7.51 16.96
CA ARG A 52 7.91 -8.38 17.86
C ARG A 52 7.08 -7.64 18.89
N ARG A 53 6.82 -6.34 18.71
CA ARG A 53 6.05 -5.55 19.68
C ARG A 53 5.39 -4.32 19.10
N LEU A 54 4.25 -3.95 19.70
CA LEU A 54 3.64 -2.63 19.61
C LEU A 54 3.58 -2.06 21.02
N ALA A 55 3.93 -0.80 21.21
CA ALA A 55 3.87 -0.19 22.53
C ALA A 55 3.39 1.26 22.47
N ILE A 56 2.83 1.71 23.58
CA ILE A 56 2.46 3.09 23.82
C ILE A 56 3.01 3.52 25.18
N LEU A 57 3.63 4.67 25.21
CA LEU A 57 4.01 5.40 26.42
C LEU A 57 3.20 6.69 26.45
N VAL A 58 2.45 6.90 27.53
CA VAL A 58 1.70 8.14 27.77
C VAL A 58 2.32 8.85 28.96
N ASP A 59 2.84 10.05 28.73
CA ASP A 59 3.45 10.87 29.73
C ASP A 59 2.43 11.83 30.34
N GLY A 60 2.45 11.97 31.66
CA GLY A 60 1.67 12.95 32.39
C GLY A 60 0.16 12.79 32.27
N ILE A 61 -0.35 11.54 32.24
CA ILE A 61 -1.79 11.28 32.19
C ILE A 61 -2.46 11.44 33.56
N ASP A 62 -3.65 11.97 33.58
CA ASP A 62 -4.46 12.07 34.80
C ASP A 62 -4.86 10.68 35.32
N GLY A 63 -4.68 10.43 36.62
CA GLY A 63 -5.02 9.15 37.24
C GLY A 63 -6.53 8.89 37.38
N GLN A 64 -7.36 9.92 37.19
CA GLN A 64 -8.82 9.86 37.32
C GLN A 64 -9.49 10.83 36.34
N GLN A 65 -10.65 10.45 35.83
CA GLN A 65 -11.50 11.35 35.05
C GLN A 65 -11.97 12.54 35.89
N PRO A 66 -12.16 13.72 35.30
CA PRO A 66 -12.84 14.80 35.99
C PRO A 66 -14.29 14.39 36.30
N ASP A 67 -14.80 14.85 37.46
CA ASP A 67 -16.22 14.73 37.79
C ASP A 67 -17.04 15.44 36.72
N ARG A 68 -18.13 14.81 36.30
CA ARG A 68 -19.06 15.38 35.35
C ARG A 68 -20.42 15.61 35.96
N VAL A 69 -21.06 16.71 35.58
CA VAL A 69 -22.43 16.99 35.96
C VAL A 69 -23.36 16.45 34.87
N GLU A 70 -24.11 15.41 35.16
CA GLU A 70 -25.20 14.96 34.30
C GLU A 70 -26.46 15.73 34.61
N GLU A 71 -27.00 16.44 33.62
CA GLU A 71 -28.25 17.17 33.73
C GLU A 71 -29.39 16.35 33.09
N LYS A 72 -30.36 15.96 33.90
CA LYS A 72 -31.61 15.36 33.43
C LYS A 72 -32.72 16.40 33.45
N ARG A 73 -33.29 16.63 32.26
CA ARG A 73 -34.37 17.60 32.09
C ARG A 73 -35.70 16.96 32.42
N GLY A 74 -36.43 17.56 33.35
CA GLY A 74 -37.77 17.24 33.74
C GLY A 74 -38.85 18.06 33.02
N PRO A 75 -40.06 18.15 33.54
CA PRO A 75 -41.12 18.99 32.95
C PRO A 75 -40.81 20.49 33.06
N ALA A 76 -41.51 21.31 32.24
CA ALA A 76 -41.48 22.75 32.40
C ALA A 76 -41.96 23.16 33.81
N ALA A 77 -41.36 24.18 34.40
CA ALA A 77 -41.67 24.59 35.79
C ALA A 77 -43.15 24.87 36.01
N VAL A 78 -43.81 25.49 35.01
CA VAL A 78 -45.28 25.75 35.00
C VAL A 78 -46.12 24.46 34.96
N ALA A 79 -45.59 23.38 34.40
CA ALA A 79 -46.29 22.07 34.34
C ALA A 79 -45.86 21.11 35.47
N GLY A 80 -44.82 21.48 36.21
CA GLY A 80 -44.26 20.67 37.31
C GLY A 80 -44.99 20.85 38.63
N PHE A 81 -45.61 21.98 38.88
CA PHE A 81 -46.33 22.27 40.12
C PHE A 81 -47.77 22.69 39.82
N ASP A 82 -48.70 22.32 40.70
CA ASP A 82 -50.09 22.76 40.64
C ASP A 82 -50.28 24.13 41.28
N ALA A 83 -51.52 24.65 41.32
CA ALA A 83 -51.86 25.96 41.88
C ALA A 83 -51.56 26.10 43.39
N ASP A 84 -51.49 24.96 44.09
CA ASP A 84 -51.15 24.90 45.51
C ASP A 84 -49.65 24.68 45.76
N GLY A 85 -48.83 24.67 44.69
CA GLY A 85 -47.37 24.45 44.77
C GLY A 85 -46.98 22.98 45.01
N LYS A 86 -47.87 22.01 44.82
CA LYS A 86 -47.59 20.58 44.97
C LYS A 86 -47.11 20.00 43.62
N PRO A 87 -46.22 19.00 43.66
CA PRO A 87 -45.77 18.31 42.45
C PRO A 87 -46.93 17.70 41.65
N THR A 88 -46.98 17.94 40.35
CA THR A 88 -47.92 17.27 39.45
C THR A 88 -47.50 15.82 39.18
N LYS A 89 -48.41 14.99 38.66
CA LYS A 89 -48.11 13.59 38.27
C LYS A 89 -46.92 13.52 37.31
N ALA A 90 -46.72 14.50 36.45
CA ALA A 90 -45.59 14.58 35.55
C ALA A 90 -44.25 14.77 36.29
N LEU A 91 -44.24 15.65 37.29
CA LEU A 91 -43.06 15.88 38.11
C LEU A 91 -42.80 14.67 39.06
N GLU A 92 -43.85 14.11 39.66
CA GLU A 92 -43.71 12.89 40.46
C GLU A 92 -43.15 11.70 39.69
N GLY A 93 -43.59 11.54 38.42
CA GLY A 93 -43.06 10.51 37.51
C GLY A 93 -41.57 10.72 37.18
N PHE A 94 -41.17 11.96 36.94
CA PHE A 94 -39.79 12.32 36.73
C PHE A 94 -38.92 12.08 37.97
N MET A 95 -39.37 12.56 39.14
CA MET A 95 -38.67 12.36 40.43
C MET A 95 -38.52 10.89 40.79
N ARG A 96 -39.58 10.09 40.59
CA ARG A 96 -39.56 8.64 40.83
C ARG A 96 -38.58 7.93 39.89
N GLY A 97 -38.56 8.31 38.59
CA GLY A 97 -37.65 7.77 37.61
C GLY A 97 -36.19 8.17 37.83
N ALA A 98 -35.96 9.32 38.45
CA ALA A 98 -34.63 9.82 38.79
C ALA A 98 -34.18 9.47 40.21
N GLY A 99 -35.09 8.95 41.07
CA GLY A 99 -34.80 8.63 42.46
C GLY A 99 -34.51 9.86 43.34
N ILE A 100 -35.20 10.99 43.09
CA ILE A 100 -34.92 12.30 43.72
C ILE A 100 -36.12 12.91 44.39
N THR A 101 -35.87 13.92 45.22
CA THR A 101 -36.88 14.73 45.92
C THR A 101 -36.93 16.15 45.31
N VAL A 102 -37.96 16.94 45.64
CA VAL A 102 -38.21 18.28 45.10
C VAL A 102 -37.05 19.24 45.39
N ASP A 103 -36.44 19.13 46.55
CA ASP A 103 -35.31 19.96 47.00
C ASP A 103 -34.03 19.78 46.18
N GLN A 104 -33.92 18.68 45.43
CA GLN A 104 -32.79 18.39 44.55
C GLN A 104 -32.97 18.95 43.12
N LEU A 105 -34.10 19.58 42.85
CA LEU A 105 -34.38 20.19 41.54
C LEU A 105 -33.84 21.62 41.47
N SER A 106 -33.30 21.93 40.33
CA SER A 106 -32.92 23.30 39.94
C SER A 106 -33.80 23.76 38.79
N ARG A 107 -33.89 25.10 38.59
CA ARG A 107 -34.61 25.69 37.47
C ARG A 107 -33.62 26.25 36.48
N VAL A 108 -33.89 26.05 35.21
CA VAL A 108 -33.07 26.56 34.12
C VAL A 108 -33.96 27.31 33.12
N ASP A 109 -33.62 28.55 32.86
CA ASP A 109 -34.28 29.37 31.85
C ASP A 109 -33.84 28.93 30.43
N THR A 110 -34.83 28.74 29.59
CA THR A 110 -34.60 28.43 28.17
C THR A 110 -35.49 29.35 27.30
N PRO A 111 -35.18 29.48 25.98
CA PRO A 111 -36.04 30.25 25.08
C PRO A 111 -37.50 29.81 25.02
N LYS A 112 -37.80 28.60 25.55
CA LYS A 112 -39.15 28.00 25.63
C LYS A 112 -39.73 28.06 27.05
N GLY A 113 -39.16 28.87 27.95
CA GLY A 113 -39.57 29.00 29.34
C GLY A 113 -38.67 28.26 30.31
N GLU A 114 -39.05 28.37 31.60
CA GLU A 114 -38.32 27.78 32.73
C GLU A 114 -38.58 26.28 32.82
N TRP A 115 -37.52 25.49 32.99
CA TRP A 115 -37.57 24.02 33.08
C TRP A 115 -36.96 23.55 34.39
N LEU A 116 -37.53 22.48 34.92
CA LEU A 116 -36.98 21.78 36.09
C LEU A 116 -35.88 20.82 35.61
N VAL A 117 -34.72 20.87 36.26
CA VAL A 117 -33.59 20.02 35.95
C VAL A 117 -33.04 19.39 37.22
N TYR A 118 -32.60 18.16 37.09
CA TYR A 118 -31.82 17.47 38.11
C TYR A 118 -30.38 17.36 37.68
N ARG A 119 -29.47 17.87 38.50
CA ARG A 119 -28.03 17.79 38.27
C ARG A 119 -27.42 16.79 39.23
N LYS A 120 -26.84 15.75 38.68
CA LYS A 120 -26.12 14.74 39.45
C LYS A 120 -24.64 14.84 39.12
N THR A 121 -23.80 15.06 40.11
CA THR A 121 -22.37 14.88 39.96
C THR A 121 -22.08 13.38 39.90
N VAL A 122 -21.53 12.94 38.77
CA VAL A 122 -21.03 11.59 38.58
C VAL A 122 -19.53 11.66 38.78
N GLN A 123 -19.03 10.94 39.78
CA GLN A 123 -17.61 10.87 40.04
C GLN A 123 -16.86 10.27 38.85
N GLY A 124 -15.73 10.86 38.52
CA GLY A 124 -14.85 10.33 37.48
C GLY A 124 -14.32 8.95 37.86
N GLN A 125 -14.22 8.07 36.92
CA GLN A 125 -13.63 6.74 37.08
C GLN A 125 -12.12 6.80 37.05
N SER A 126 -11.45 5.85 37.73
CA SER A 126 -10.00 5.77 37.70
C SER A 126 -9.48 5.31 36.33
N LEU A 127 -8.31 5.79 35.96
CA LEU A 127 -7.61 5.35 34.74
C LEU A 127 -7.42 3.83 34.72
N ASP A 128 -7.00 3.26 35.84
CA ASP A 128 -6.72 1.82 35.98
C ASP A 128 -7.94 0.94 35.68
N SER A 129 -9.16 1.45 35.92
CA SER A 129 -10.40 0.71 35.65
C SER A 129 -10.83 0.77 34.17
N LEU A 130 -10.51 1.84 33.46
CA LEU A 130 -10.97 2.07 32.08
C LEU A 130 -9.93 1.72 31.02
N LEU A 131 -8.65 1.92 31.32
CA LEU A 131 -7.55 1.75 30.38
C LEU A 131 -7.47 0.36 29.74
N PRO A 132 -7.65 -0.76 30.49
CA PRO A 132 -7.60 -2.10 29.88
C PRO A 132 -8.62 -2.30 28.75
N ALA A 133 -9.86 -1.84 28.96
CA ALA A 133 -10.90 -1.93 27.94
C ALA A 133 -10.57 -1.04 26.72
N MET A 134 -10.09 0.17 26.93
CA MET A 134 -9.67 1.07 25.85
C MET A 134 -8.55 0.48 25.01
N LEU A 135 -7.56 -0.16 25.64
CA LEU A 135 -6.46 -0.82 24.94
C LEU A 135 -6.96 -2.02 24.13
N GLN A 136 -7.81 -2.87 24.71
CA GLN A 136 -8.39 -4.01 24.00
C GLN A 136 -9.21 -3.55 22.78
N GLU A 137 -10.02 -2.51 22.92
CA GLU A 137 -10.79 -1.94 21.82
C GLU A 137 -9.88 -1.30 20.75
N SER A 138 -8.82 -0.61 21.16
CA SER A 138 -7.82 -0.05 20.22
C SER A 138 -7.15 -1.14 19.41
N LEU A 139 -6.77 -2.27 20.02
CA LEU A 139 -6.21 -3.44 19.31
C LEU A 139 -7.22 -4.07 18.35
N ASN A 140 -8.50 -4.11 18.75
CA ASN A 140 -9.56 -4.64 17.88
C ASN A 140 -9.83 -3.76 16.65
N ALA A 141 -9.59 -2.45 16.77
CA ALA A 141 -9.79 -1.47 15.69
C ALA A 141 -8.61 -1.39 14.70
N LEU A 142 -7.48 -2.05 14.99
CA LEU A 142 -6.31 -2.02 14.10
C LEU A 142 -6.64 -2.51 12.67
N PRO A 143 -6.07 -1.86 11.63
CA PRO A 143 -6.30 -2.20 10.22
C PRO A 143 -5.53 -3.47 9.82
N ILE A 144 -5.93 -4.60 10.38
CA ILE A 144 -5.34 -5.92 10.11
C ILE A 144 -6.14 -6.59 9.01
N ALA A 145 -5.52 -6.75 7.84
CA ALA A 145 -6.18 -7.35 6.67
C ALA A 145 -6.59 -8.82 6.90
N LYS A 146 -5.79 -9.57 7.65
CA LYS A 146 -6.07 -10.96 7.99
C LYS A 146 -5.66 -11.24 9.43
N ARG A 147 -6.64 -11.59 10.26
CA ARG A 147 -6.43 -12.00 11.65
C ARG A 147 -6.27 -13.51 11.73
N MET A 148 -5.54 -13.98 12.73
CA MET A 148 -5.35 -15.40 13.02
C MET A 148 -5.55 -15.68 14.49
N ARG A 149 -6.03 -16.87 14.81
CA ARG A 149 -6.05 -17.44 16.16
C ARG A 149 -4.76 -18.18 16.44
N SER A 150 -4.32 -18.18 17.68
CA SER A 150 -3.13 -18.91 18.11
C SER A 150 -3.45 -19.80 19.31
N ALA A 151 -2.87 -21.01 19.33
CA ALA A 151 -3.06 -21.99 20.40
C ALA A 151 -4.56 -22.26 20.71
N ALA A 152 -4.93 -22.34 21.97
CA ALA A 152 -6.31 -22.54 22.44
C ALA A 152 -7.12 -21.24 22.56
N SER A 153 -6.52 -20.07 22.32
CA SER A 153 -7.17 -18.77 22.39
C SER A 153 -8.24 -18.61 21.31
N ARG A 154 -9.33 -17.94 21.64
CA ARG A 154 -10.33 -17.48 20.68
C ARG A 154 -10.07 -16.06 20.19
N THR A 155 -9.14 -15.37 20.83
CA THR A 155 -8.74 -14.01 20.46
C THR A 155 -7.94 -14.04 19.16
N GLU A 156 -8.18 -13.06 18.30
CA GLU A 156 -7.56 -12.98 16.99
C GLU A 156 -6.64 -11.77 16.91
N PHE A 157 -5.42 -12.00 16.44
CA PHE A 157 -4.46 -10.93 16.15
C PHE A 157 -3.71 -11.23 14.83
N VAL A 158 -2.83 -10.32 14.39
CA VAL A 158 -2.07 -10.50 13.14
C VAL A 158 -0.95 -11.55 13.30
N ARG A 159 -0.45 -11.76 14.53
CA ARG A 159 0.55 -12.77 14.91
C ARG A 159 0.26 -13.25 16.33
N PRO A 160 0.73 -14.44 16.72
CA PRO A 160 0.57 -14.95 18.08
C PRO A 160 1.11 -13.96 19.12
N VAL A 161 0.26 -13.57 20.06
CA VAL A 161 0.67 -12.76 21.21
C VAL A 161 1.42 -13.65 22.20
N GLN A 162 2.45 -13.11 22.84
CA GLN A 162 3.34 -13.82 23.75
C GLN A 162 3.35 -13.23 25.17
N TRP A 163 3.27 -11.88 25.28
CA TRP A 163 3.24 -11.19 26.58
C TRP A 163 2.53 -9.86 26.48
N VAL A 164 2.11 -9.34 27.64
CA VAL A 164 1.52 -8.01 27.80
C VAL A 164 2.20 -7.29 28.94
N VAL A 165 2.67 -6.07 28.71
CA VAL A 165 3.08 -5.14 29.77
C VAL A 165 2.01 -4.06 29.89
N LEU A 166 1.60 -3.79 31.12
CA LEU A 166 0.75 -2.63 31.44
C LEU A 166 1.14 -2.07 32.78
N MET A 167 1.77 -0.90 32.77
CA MET A 167 2.31 -0.25 33.96
C MET A 167 1.83 1.19 34.08
N LYS A 168 1.64 1.62 35.31
CA LYS A 168 1.48 3.03 35.70
C LYS A 168 2.63 3.36 36.66
N ASP A 169 3.51 4.24 36.22
CA ASP A 169 4.79 4.55 36.89
C ASP A 169 5.60 3.25 37.14
N ASP A 170 5.73 2.81 38.36
CA ASP A 170 6.42 1.57 38.78
C ASP A 170 5.46 0.39 39.07
N ALA A 171 4.16 0.63 39.05
CA ALA A 171 3.15 -0.36 39.40
C ALA A 171 2.50 -1.01 38.17
N VAL A 172 2.26 -2.32 38.23
CA VAL A 172 1.47 -3.03 37.22
C VAL A 172 -0.01 -2.72 37.41
N ILE A 173 -0.72 -2.35 36.34
CA ILE A 173 -2.18 -2.33 36.31
C ILE A 173 -2.68 -3.74 35.98
N PRO A 174 -3.32 -4.46 36.92
CA PRO A 174 -3.80 -5.81 36.66
C PRO A 174 -4.91 -5.82 35.58
N ALA A 175 -4.68 -6.55 34.51
CA ALA A 175 -5.63 -6.66 33.40
C ALA A 175 -5.42 -7.97 32.62
N THR A 176 -6.40 -8.35 31.81
CA THR A 176 -6.25 -9.38 30.78
C THR A 176 -6.52 -8.74 29.43
N ILE A 177 -5.51 -8.73 28.55
CA ILE A 177 -5.58 -8.16 27.21
C ILE A 177 -5.11 -9.24 26.22
N GLN A 178 -5.86 -9.47 25.16
CA GLN A 178 -5.56 -10.53 24.18
C GLN A 178 -5.37 -11.92 24.83
N ASP A 179 -6.11 -12.22 25.88
CA ASP A 179 -6.05 -13.44 26.72
C ASP A 179 -4.76 -13.58 27.56
N PHE A 180 -3.91 -12.56 27.62
CA PHE A 180 -2.69 -12.52 28.43
C PHE A 180 -2.86 -11.61 29.65
N ALA A 181 -2.42 -12.09 30.79
CA ALA A 181 -2.33 -11.26 31.99
C ALA A 181 -1.24 -10.21 31.82
N SER A 182 -1.56 -8.98 32.22
CA SER A 182 -0.57 -7.90 32.23
C SER A 182 0.50 -8.12 33.30
N GLY A 183 1.70 -7.64 33.00
CA GLY A 183 2.85 -7.66 33.88
C GLY A 183 3.79 -6.49 33.62
N ASN A 184 5.02 -6.62 34.13
CA ASN A 184 6.12 -5.69 33.87
C ASN A 184 7.30 -6.39 33.15
N VAL A 185 7.09 -7.59 32.60
CA VAL A 185 8.16 -8.37 31.96
C VAL A 185 8.09 -8.17 30.45
N SER A 186 9.17 -7.67 29.89
CA SER A 186 9.42 -7.59 28.45
C SER A 186 10.60 -8.49 28.05
N TYR A 187 10.94 -8.54 26.76
CA TYR A 187 12.03 -9.37 26.25
C TYR A 187 12.94 -8.57 25.33
N GLY A 188 14.23 -8.78 25.48
CA GLY A 188 15.26 -8.19 24.64
C GLY A 188 15.40 -8.87 23.27
N HIS A 189 16.50 -8.54 22.60
CA HIS A 189 16.88 -9.16 21.35
C HIS A 189 17.15 -10.67 21.52
N ARG A 190 16.57 -11.52 20.66
CA ARG A 190 16.62 -12.99 20.83
C ARG A 190 18.03 -13.58 20.96
N PHE A 191 19.03 -12.96 20.34
CA PHE A 191 20.41 -13.45 20.35
C PHE A 191 21.31 -12.65 21.27
N HIS A 192 21.22 -11.31 21.29
CA HIS A 192 22.09 -10.47 22.10
C HIS A 192 21.68 -10.42 23.57
N ALA A 193 20.38 -10.45 23.86
CA ALA A 193 19.83 -10.37 25.20
C ALA A 193 18.56 -11.24 25.32
N PRO A 194 18.70 -12.59 25.31
CA PRO A 194 17.54 -13.51 25.30
C PRO A 194 16.77 -13.56 26.62
N GLN A 195 17.30 -12.91 27.67
CA GLN A 195 16.71 -12.92 29.01
C GLN A 195 15.49 -11.99 29.08
N ALA A 196 14.57 -12.34 30.00
CA ALA A 196 13.46 -11.48 30.37
C ALA A 196 13.97 -10.18 31.01
N ILE A 197 13.31 -9.07 30.70
CA ILE A 197 13.59 -7.73 31.22
C ILE A 197 12.46 -7.36 32.18
N ASN A 198 12.79 -7.17 33.45
CA ASN A 198 11.84 -6.61 34.40
C ASN A 198 11.89 -5.08 34.29
N LEU A 199 10.85 -4.50 33.72
CA LEU A 199 10.71 -3.05 33.61
C LEU A 199 10.45 -2.46 35.00
N THR A 200 11.21 -1.46 35.36
CA THR A 200 11.21 -0.87 36.71
C THR A 200 10.28 0.34 36.80
N HIS A 201 10.08 1.03 35.69
CA HIS A 201 9.20 2.20 35.60
C HIS A 201 8.78 2.42 34.15
N ALA A 202 7.57 2.90 33.92
CA ALA A 202 7.03 3.14 32.58
C ALA A 202 7.95 4.01 31.72
N SER A 203 8.50 5.10 32.26
CA SER A 203 9.42 6.02 31.54
C SER A 203 10.80 5.44 31.23
N SER A 204 11.19 4.33 31.87
CA SER A 204 12.49 3.67 31.62
C SER A 204 12.47 2.71 30.43
N TYR A 205 11.32 2.52 29.78
CA TYR A 205 11.06 1.54 28.73
C TYR A 205 12.10 1.56 27.61
N LEU A 206 12.26 2.70 26.94
CA LEU A 206 13.20 2.78 25.81
C LEU A 206 14.64 2.54 26.22
N ALA A 207 15.06 3.05 27.39
CA ALA A 207 16.41 2.89 27.89
C ALA A 207 16.72 1.41 28.23
N GLN A 208 15.78 0.72 28.90
CA GLN A 208 15.95 -0.69 29.25
C GLN A 208 15.93 -1.60 28.02
N LEU A 209 15.07 -1.32 27.04
CA LEU A 209 15.06 -2.07 25.78
C LEU A 209 16.32 -1.83 24.95
N LYS A 210 16.80 -0.58 24.86
CA LYS A 210 18.06 -0.26 24.17
C LYS A 210 19.25 -1.00 24.80
N ALA A 211 19.32 -1.07 26.12
CA ALA A 211 20.35 -1.85 26.84
C ALA A 211 20.26 -3.36 26.53
N ALA A 212 19.07 -3.82 26.11
CA ALA A 212 18.82 -5.19 25.67
C ALA A 212 18.78 -5.35 24.14
N TYR A 213 19.45 -4.48 23.42
CA TYR A 213 19.57 -4.51 21.94
C TYR A 213 18.24 -4.43 21.20
N VAL A 214 17.31 -3.60 21.66
CA VAL A 214 16.05 -3.32 20.97
C VAL A 214 15.83 -1.81 20.88
N LEU A 215 15.80 -1.29 19.66
CA LEU A 215 15.36 0.07 19.37
C LEU A 215 13.85 0.03 19.08
N ALA A 216 13.02 0.20 20.13
CA ALA A 216 11.58 0.11 20.01
C ALA A 216 10.96 1.28 19.23
N ASP A 217 11.57 2.47 19.31
CA ASP A 217 11.18 3.63 18.53
C ASP A 217 11.49 3.39 17.05
N PHE A 218 10.42 3.34 16.23
CA PHE A 218 10.53 3.07 14.80
C PHE A 218 11.30 4.16 14.07
N ASP A 219 11.02 5.41 14.36
CA ASP A 219 11.61 6.54 13.64
C ASP A 219 13.08 6.75 14.06
N ALA A 220 13.41 6.55 15.33
CA ALA A 220 14.79 6.54 15.80
C ALA A 220 15.61 5.38 15.19
N ARG A 221 15.01 4.18 15.08
CA ARG A 221 15.63 3.03 14.43
C ARG A 221 15.85 3.27 12.94
N GLN A 222 14.89 3.89 12.25
CA GLN A 222 15.02 4.28 10.86
C GLN A 222 16.16 5.28 10.66
N ALA A 223 16.28 6.28 11.54
CA ALA A 223 17.37 7.25 11.48
C ALA A 223 18.75 6.60 11.64
N VAL A 224 18.86 5.56 12.48
CA VAL A 224 20.10 4.77 12.62
C VAL A 224 20.43 4.04 11.32
N ILE A 225 19.43 3.42 10.67
CA ILE A 225 19.62 2.76 9.37
C ILE A 225 20.08 3.78 8.32
N ASP A 226 19.39 4.91 8.21
CA ASP A 226 19.73 5.96 7.26
C ASP A 226 21.18 6.45 7.42
N ALA A 227 21.60 6.70 8.66
CA ALA A 227 22.96 7.15 8.96
C ALA A 227 24.02 6.10 8.58
N GLN A 228 23.79 4.83 8.92
CA GLN A 228 24.71 3.74 8.59
C GLN A 228 24.80 3.50 7.08
N VAL A 229 23.65 3.47 6.40
CA VAL A 229 23.58 3.27 4.94
C VAL A 229 24.26 4.42 4.22
N LYS A 230 24.03 5.66 4.65
CA LYS A 230 24.71 6.83 4.08
C LYS A 230 26.22 6.74 4.26
N ALA A 231 26.71 6.42 5.44
CA ALA A 231 28.15 6.30 5.70
C ALA A 231 28.81 5.26 4.78
N LEU A 232 28.19 4.09 4.62
CA LEU A 232 28.71 3.02 3.75
C LEU A 232 28.65 3.37 2.26
N ALA A 233 27.66 4.15 1.83
CA ALA A 233 27.57 4.65 0.46
C ALA A 233 28.63 5.71 0.18
N ASP A 234 28.85 6.64 1.13
CA ASP A 234 29.86 7.70 1.03
C ASP A 234 31.29 7.13 0.89
N GLU A 235 31.60 5.98 1.51
CA GLU A 235 32.92 5.30 1.39
C GLU A 235 33.28 4.92 -0.06
N VAL A 236 32.29 4.71 -0.91
CA VAL A 236 32.48 4.34 -2.33
C VAL A 236 31.99 5.45 -3.28
N ASN A 237 31.80 6.66 -2.78
CA ASN A 237 31.29 7.81 -3.52
C ASN A 237 29.98 7.49 -4.28
N ALA A 238 29.07 6.78 -3.65
CA ALA A 238 27.80 6.36 -4.22
C ALA A 238 26.60 6.91 -3.45
N ILE A 239 25.41 6.78 -4.03
CA ILE A 239 24.14 7.17 -3.45
C ILE A 239 23.31 5.90 -3.28
N ALA A 240 22.78 5.67 -2.07
CA ALA A 240 21.90 4.53 -1.83
C ALA A 240 20.47 4.80 -2.32
N LEU A 241 19.93 3.88 -3.09
CA LEU A 241 18.52 3.90 -3.48
C LEU A 241 17.67 3.35 -2.34
N MET A 242 17.00 4.26 -1.63
CA MET A 242 16.18 3.96 -0.46
C MET A 242 14.72 4.41 -0.68
N PRO A 243 13.92 3.73 -1.54
CA PRO A 243 12.50 4.02 -1.67
C PRO A 243 11.82 3.95 -0.31
N THR A 244 10.87 4.86 -0.05
CA THR A 244 10.21 4.98 1.27
C THR A 244 9.63 3.66 1.76
N ASP A 245 8.94 2.92 0.88
CA ASP A 245 8.31 1.65 1.23
C ASP A 245 9.35 0.59 1.60
N LEU A 246 10.47 0.50 0.87
CA LEU A 246 11.57 -0.41 1.18
C LEU A 246 12.25 -0.03 2.49
N ARG A 247 12.49 1.27 2.71
CA ARG A 247 13.09 1.79 3.94
C ARG A 247 12.21 1.48 5.16
N ASP A 248 10.91 1.70 5.05
CA ASP A 248 9.94 1.37 6.11
C ASP A 248 9.89 -0.15 6.34
N GLU A 249 9.91 -0.96 5.28
CA GLU A 249 9.93 -2.42 5.38
C GLU A 249 11.20 -2.94 6.06
N VAL A 250 12.38 -2.45 5.66
CA VAL A 250 13.66 -2.82 6.28
C VAL A 250 13.70 -2.43 7.75
N THR A 251 13.21 -1.22 8.08
CA THR A 251 13.07 -0.78 9.48
C THR A 251 12.16 -1.71 10.28
N GLY A 252 11.12 -2.26 9.63
CA GLY A 252 10.18 -3.21 10.22
C GLY A 252 10.74 -4.63 10.38
N LEU A 253 11.88 -4.96 9.76
CA LEU A 253 12.48 -6.29 9.83
C LEU A 253 13.50 -6.45 10.99
N VAL A 254 14.02 -5.38 11.53
CA VAL A 254 15.12 -5.40 12.49
C VAL A 254 14.78 -4.72 13.80
N GLU A 255 15.27 -5.27 14.93
CA GLU A 255 15.21 -4.65 16.25
C GLU A 255 16.51 -3.89 16.57
N TRP A 256 17.65 -4.39 16.05
CA TRP A 256 18.99 -3.83 16.23
C TRP A 256 19.72 -3.78 14.88
N PRO A 257 19.57 -2.67 14.13
CA PRO A 257 20.07 -2.58 12.77
C PRO A 257 21.59 -2.47 12.70
N VAL A 258 22.20 -3.30 11.87
CA VAL A 258 23.61 -3.22 11.48
C VAL A 258 23.69 -3.27 9.97
N ALA A 259 24.00 -2.15 9.33
CA ALA A 259 24.17 -2.10 7.89
C ALA A 259 25.54 -2.64 7.47
N LEU A 260 25.57 -3.43 6.41
CA LEU A 260 26.78 -4.02 5.86
C LEU A 260 26.78 -3.83 4.35
N ARG A 261 27.90 -3.35 3.80
CA ARG A 261 28.09 -3.24 2.35
C ARG A 261 28.63 -4.54 1.81
N ALA A 262 27.98 -5.05 0.76
CA ALA A 262 28.36 -6.22 -0.01
C ALA A 262 28.53 -5.84 -1.49
N SER A 263 29.10 -6.74 -2.29
CA SER A 263 29.38 -6.53 -3.71
C SER A 263 28.81 -7.66 -4.56
N PHE A 264 28.77 -7.40 -5.85
CA PHE A 264 28.54 -8.41 -6.87
C PHE A 264 29.46 -8.17 -8.05
N GLU A 265 29.58 -9.16 -8.93
CA GLU A 265 30.53 -9.09 -10.04
C GLU A 265 30.10 -8.03 -11.05
N GLU A 266 31.03 -7.16 -11.45
CA GLU A 266 30.82 -6.08 -12.42
C GLU A 266 30.27 -6.56 -13.77
N ARG A 267 30.50 -7.83 -14.13
CA ARG A 267 29.97 -8.44 -15.35
C ARG A 267 28.44 -8.36 -15.45
N PHE A 268 27.72 -8.25 -14.32
CA PHE A 268 26.27 -8.12 -14.35
C PHE A 268 25.79 -6.73 -14.75
N LEU A 269 26.63 -5.70 -14.68
CA LEU A 269 26.25 -4.31 -14.99
C LEU A 269 25.89 -4.07 -16.47
N HIS A 270 26.07 -5.06 -17.35
CA HIS A 270 25.57 -4.99 -18.74
C HIS A 270 24.08 -5.36 -18.86
N VAL A 271 23.50 -6.00 -17.84
CA VAL A 271 22.06 -6.26 -17.75
C VAL A 271 21.34 -4.95 -17.42
N PRO A 272 20.11 -4.72 -17.88
CA PRO A 272 19.34 -3.55 -17.46
C PRO A 272 19.37 -3.37 -15.95
N GLN A 273 19.84 -2.21 -15.50
CA GLN A 273 20.00 -1.97 -14.06
C GLN A 273 18.70 -2.12 -13.28
N GLU A 274 17.57 -1.83 -13.90
CA GLU A 274 16.24 -1.97 -13.31
C GLU A 274 15.94 -3.43 -12.96
N ALA A 275 16.41 -4.41 -13.75
CA ALA A 275 16.29 -5.82 -13.44
C ALA A 275 17.11 -6.21 -12.20
N LEU A 276 18.33 -5.71 -12.13
CA LEU A 276 19.22 -5.97 -11.00
C LEU A 276 18.70 -5.31 -9.73
N ILE A 277 18.23 -4.06 -9.82
CA ILE A 277 17.66 -3.30 -8.72
C ILE A 277 16.40 -3.99 -8.18
N SER A 278 15.44 -4.36 -9.06
CA SER A 278 14.23 -5.07 -8.67
C SER A 278 14.57 -6.39 -7.96
N THR A 279 15.48 -7.19 -8.54
CA THR A 279 15.95 -8.43 -7.91
C THR A 279 16.46 -8.22 -6.49
N MET A 280 17.29 -7.20 -6.27
CA MET A 280 17.90 -6.92 -4.97
C MET A 280 16.92 -6.28 -3.99
N GLN A 281 16.08 -5.35 -4.44
CA GLN A 281 15.13 -4.64 -3.57
C GLN A 281 13.90 -5.47 -3.24
N ASP A 282 13.23 -6.04 -4.24
CA ASP A 282 11.94 -6.71 -4.05
C ASP A 282 12.09 -8.07 -3.38
N ASN A 283 13.14 -8.83 -3.72
CA ASN A 283 13.31 -10.16 -3.17
C ASN A 283 14.18 -10.20 -1.92
N GLN A 284 15.25 -9.37 -1.84
CA GLN A 284 16.25 -9.45 -0.78
C GLN A 284 16.23 -8.26 0.18
N LYS A 285 15.48 -7.21 -0.13
CA LYS A 285 15.38 -5.99 0.70
C LYS A 285 16.69 -5.24 0.86
N TYR A 286 17.57 -5.32 -0.15
CA TYR A 286 18.85 -4.60 -0.16
C TYR A 286 18.71 -3.18 -0.71
N PHE A 287 19.54 -2.28 -0.24
CA PHE A 287 19.67 -0.94 -0.81
C PHE A 287 20.78 -0.96 -1.87
N CYS A 288 20.40 -0.77 -3.12
CA CYS A 288 21.33 -0.68 -4.24
C CYS A 288 22.07 0.64 -4.21
N LEU A 289 23.33 0.65 -4.66
CA LEU A 289 24.15 1.85 -4.77
C LEU A 289 24.27 2.31 -6.22
N VAL A 290 24.08 3.61 -6.44
CA VAL A 290 24.24 4.26 -7.76
C VAL A 290 25.26 5.39 -7.68
N ASP A 291 25.87 5.74 -8.80
CA ASP A 291 26.71 6.94 -8.89
C ASP A 291 25.85 8.23 -8.97
N THR A 292 26.51 9.38 -9.09
CA THR A 292 25.86 10.70 -9.20
C THR A 292 25.04 10.88 -10.48
N THR A 293 25.22 10.01 -11.48
CA THR A 293 24.41 10.00 -12.71
C THR A 293 23.22 9.07 -12.64
N GLY A 294 23.04 8.33 -11.54
CA GLY A 294 22.00 7.32 -11.36
C GLY A 294 22.33 5.95 -11.94
N LYS A 295 23.60 5.69 -12.34
CA LYS A 295 24.04 4.40 -12.84
C LYS A 295 24.40 3.46 -11.70
N LEU A 296 23.86 2.23 -11.76
CA LEU A 296 24.10 1.19 -10.76
C LEU A 296 25.59 0.89 -10.60
N GLN A 297 26.05 0.82 -9.35
CA GLN A 297 27.37 0.39 -8.96
C GLN A 297 27.35 -1.08 -8.50
N PRO A 298 28.46 -1.82 -8.55
CA PRO A 298 28.51 -3.24 -8.19
C PRO A 298 28.46 -3.46 -6.67
N TYR A 299 27.67 -2.67 -5.97
CA TYR A 299 27.53 -2.71 -4.51
C TYR A 299 26.07 -2.66 -4.09
N PHE A 300 25.80 -3.29 -2.98
CA PHE A 300 24.51 -3.17 -2.28
C PHE A 300 24.73 -3.15 -0.77
N ILE A 301 23.75 -2.65 -0.03
CA ILE A 301 23.77 -2.63 1.43
C ILE A 301 22.64 -3.50 1.95
N THR A 302 22.97 -4.45 2.80
CA THR A 302 22.04 -5.24 3.60
C THR A 302 21.99 -4.71 5.03
N VAL A 303 20.85 -4.85 5.69
CA VAL A 303 20.70 -4.49 7.11
C VAL A 303 20.43 -5.76 7.90
N ALA A 304 21.46 -6.18 8.65
CA ALA A 304 21.36 -7.32 9.55
C ALA A 304 20.64 -6.91 10.85
N ASN A 305 19.93 -7.87 11.45
CA ASN A 305 19.32 -7.70 12.78
C ASN A 305 20.24 -8.20 13.90
N ILE A 306 21.55 -8.20 13.69
CA ILE A 306 22.51 -8.70 14.65
C ILE A 306 23.86 -8.01 14.47
N GLU A 307 24.48 -7.64 15.56
CA GLU A 307 25.89 -7.25 15.60
C GLU A 307 26.74 -8.52 15.64
N SER A 308 27.18 -8.96 14.45
CA SER A 308 27.94 -10.20 14.30
C SER A 308 29.37 -10.05 14.82
N LYS A 309 29.88 -11.12 15.41
CA LYS A 309 31.32 -11.25 15.74
C LYS A 309 32.19 -11.41 14.49
N ASP A 310 31.59 -11.86 13.39
CA ASP A 310 32.25 -12.01 12.10
C ASP A 310 31.32 -11.48 11.00
N PRO A 311 31.33 -10.16 10.73
CA PRO A 311 30.51 -9.54 9.70
C PRO A 311 30.78 -10.06 8.28
N VAL A 312 32.01 -10.55 8.03
CA VAL A 312 32.43 -11.05 6.71
C VAL A 312 31.55 -12.23 6.30
N GLN A 313 31.20 -13.12 7.23
CA GLN A 313 30.33 -14.25 6.93
C GLN A 313 28.92 -13.82 6.50
N ILE A 314 28.41 -12.70 7.07
CA ILE A 314 27.12 -12.15 6.65
C ILE A 314 27.23 -11.56 5.24
N ILE A 315 28.30 -10.81 4.97
CA ILE A 315 28.55 -10.22 3.65
C ILE A 315 28.63 -11.30 2.59
N GLU A 316 29.53 -12.29 2.76
CA GLU A 316 29.69 -13.40 1.82
C GLU A 316 28.40 -14.22 1.65
N GLY A 317 27.64 -14.42 2.74
CA GLY A 317 26.34 -15.09 2.69
C GLY A 317 25.35 -14.37 1.80
N ASN A 318 25.26 -13.04 1.89
CA ASN A 318 24.37 -12.21 1.06
C ASN A 318 24.86 -12.15 -0.39
N GLU A 319 26.16 -12.04 -0.64
CA GLU A 319 26.75 -12.12 -1.99
C GLU A 319 26.44 -13.48 -2.66
N LYS A 320 26.54 -14.58 -1.92
CA LYS A 320 26.16 -15.93 -2.40
C LYS A 320 24.66 -16.04 -2.74
N VAL A 321 23.79 -15.34 -2.01
CA VAL A 321 22.34 -15.35 -2.26
C VAL A 321 21.97 -14.50 -3.48
N VAL A 322 22.65 -13.38 -3.68
CA VAL A 322 22.33 -12.47 -4.80
C VAL A 322 22.83 -12.99 -6.15
N ARG A 323 24.02 -13.61 -6.18
CA ARG A 323 24.68 -14.08 -7.41
C ARG A 323 23.80 -14.94 -8.30
N PRO A 324 23.12 -16.03 -7.84
CA PRO A 324 22.24 -16.81 -8.70
C PRO A 324 21.11 -15.99 -9.31
N ARG A 325 20.56 -15.05 -8.56
CA ARG A 325 19.48 -14.17 -9.03
C ARG A 325 19.92 -13.24 -10.14
N LEU A 326 21.12 -12.63 -9.99
CA LEU A 326 21.69 -11.82 -11.05
C LEU A 326 22.11 -12.66 -12.28
N THR A 327 22.55 -13.89 -12.07
CA THR A 327 22.84 -14.84 -13.16
C THR A 327 21.58 -15.20 -13.93
N ASP A 328 20.46 -15.38 -13.25
CA ASP A 328 19.16 -15.63 -13.88
C ASP A 328 18.73 -14.43 -14.74
N ALA A 329 18.86 -13.20 -14.22
CA ALA A 329 18.56 -11.99 -14.98
C ALA A 329 19.48 -11.85 -16.22
N GLU A 330 20.78 -12.11 -16.05
CA GLU A 330 21.76 -12.10 -17.16
C GLU A 330 21.40 -13.16 -18.22
N PHE A 331 21.03 -14.36 -17.79
CA PHE A 331 20.64 -15.44 -18.70
C PHE A 331 19.43 -15.04 -19.56
N PHE A 332 18.35 -14.54 -18.95
CA PHE A 332 17.18 -14.10 -19.71
C PHE A 332 17.49 -12.95 -20.65
N PHE A 333 18.25 -11.97 -20.18
CA PHE A 333 18.67 -10.84 -21.01
C PHE A 333 19.43 -11.27 -22.24
N LYS A 334 20.40 -12.20 -22.10
CA LYS A 334 21.15 -12.77 -23.21
C LYS A 334 20.31 -13.68 -24.12
N GLN A 335 19.37 -14.43 -23.53
CA GLN A 335 18.48 -15.29 -24.30
C GLN A 335 17.56 -14.47 -25.21
N ASP A 336 17.05 -13.37 -24.70
CA ASP A 336 16.18 -12.49 -25.46
C ASP A 336 16.89 -11.79 -26.64
N GLN A 337 18.18 -11.52 -26.54
CA GLN A 337 18.97 -10.90 -27.61
C GLN A 337 19.21 -11.82 -28.83
N LYS A 338 18.88 -13.10 -28.73
CA LYS A 338 19.04 -14.05 -29.87
C LYS A 338 18.03 -13.82 -30.98
N GLN A 339 16.96 -13.07 -30.72
CA GLN A 339 15.93 -12.73 -31.70
C GLN A 339 15.64 -11.23 -31.66
N PRO A 340 15.44 -10.59 -32.82
CA PRO A 340 15.01 -9.20 -32.85
C PRO A 340 13.69 -9.00 -32.10
N LEU A 341 13.56 -7.81 -31.50
CA LEU A 341 12.37 -7.46 -30.70
C LEU A 341 11.08 -7.62 -31.52
N PHE A 342 11.08 -7.13 -32.77
CA PHE A 342 9.92 -7.22 -33.66
C PHE A 342 9.53 -8.66 -34.02
N ALA A 343 10.46 -9.60 -34.08
CA ALA A 343 10.15 -11.00 -34.38
C ALA A 343 9.19 -11.64 -33.37
N ARG A 344 9.06 -11.05 -32.17
CA ARG A 344 8.16 -11.49 -31.11
C ARG A 344 6.67 -11.18 -31.37
N GLN A 345 6.34 -10.40 -32.40
CA GLN A 345 4.96 -10.18 -32.84
C GLN A 345 4.17 -11.50 -32.99
N THR A 346 4.82 -12.56 -33.49
CA THR A 346 4.18 -13.85 -33.66
C THR A 346 3.71 -14.49 -32.37
N LYS A 347 4.42 -14.24 -31.24
CA LYS A 347 3.96 -14.66 -29.93
C LYS A 347 2.80 -13.82 -29.43
N LEU A 348 2.80 -12.50 -29.72
CA LEU A 348 1.70 -11.58 -29.36
C LEU A 348 0.37 -11.94 -30.04
N GLN A 349 0.41 -12.52 -31.25
CA GLN A 349 -0.75 -13.02 -31.97
C GLN A 349 -1.46 -14.16 -31.23
N ASN A 350 -0.77 -14.84 -30.31
CA ASN A 350 -1.33 -15.92 -29.50
C ASN A 350 -1.62 -15.47 -28.05
N MET A 351 -1.31 -14.23 -27.68
CA MET A 351 -1.55 -13.68 -26.35
C MET A 351 -2.85 -12.89 -26.37
N VAL A 352 -3.90 -13.42 -25.75
CA VAL A 352 -5.21 -12.76 -25.68
C VAL A 352 -5.11 -11.50 -24.83
N PHE A 353 -5.49 -10.35 -25.42
CA PHE A 353 -5.74 -9.12 -24.65
C PHE A 353 -7.11 -9.22 -23.95
N GLN A 354 -8.15 -9.44 -24.74
CA GLN A 354 -9.52 -9.67 -24.26
C GLN A 354 -10.26 -10.48 -25.34
N ALA A 355 -11.07 -11.48 -24.93
CA ALA A 355 -11.65 -12.46 -25.83
C ALA A 355 -12.45 -11.86 -27.04
N GLN A 356 -13.10 -10.71 -26.86
CA GLN A 356 -13.88 -10.03 -27.89
C GLN A 356 -13.09 -8.93 -28.63
N LEU A 357 -11.93 -8.49 -28.08
CA LEU A 357 -11.09 -7.45 -28.63
C LEU A 357 -9.80 -8.00 -29.28
N GLY A 358 -9.67 -9.34 -29.28
CA GLY A 358 -8.55 -10.03 -29.91
C GLY A 358 -7.30 -10.13 -29.05
N THR A 359 -6.17 -10.27 -29.73
CA THR A 359 -4.84 -10.50 -29.16
C THR A 359 -4.13 -9.19 -28.81
N LEU A 360 -2.98 -9.31 -28.15
CA LEU A 360 -2.09 -8.16 -27.93
C LEU A 360 -1.52 -7.59 -29.23
N TRP A 361 -1.39 -8.43 -30.26
CA TRP A 361 -0.98 -7.94 -31.58
C TRP A 361 -2.10 -7.12 -32.25
N ASP A 362 -3.35 -7.61 -32.21
CA ASP A 362 -4.50 -6.83 -32.73
C ASP A 362 -4.60 -5.47 -32.02
N LYS A 363 -4.35 -5.45 -30.71
CA LYS A 363 -4.28 -4.20 -29.94
C LYS A 363 -3.12 -3.31 -30.40
N ALA A 364 -1.93 -3.86 -30.62
CA ALA A 364 -0.76 -3.09 -31.08
C ALA A 364 -1.03 -2.45 -32.45
N GLU A 365 -1.68 -3.16 -33.37
CA GLU A 365 -2.07 -2.62 -34.68
C GLU A 365 -3.10 -1.48 -34.57
N ARG A 366 -4.10 -1.60 -33.69
CA ARG A 366 -5.07 -0.52 -33.44
C ARG A 366 -4.39 0.70 -32.83
N VAL A 367 -3.55 0.47 -31.83
CA VAL A 367 -2.76 1.54 -31.17
C VAL A 367 -1.85 2.24 -32.18
N ALA A 368 -1.18 1.49 -33.08
CA ALA A 368 -0.32 2.09 -34.11
C ALA A 368 -1.09 3.02 -35.06
N LYS A 369 -2.28 2.61 -35.52
CA LYS A 369 -3.15 3.44 -36.37
C LYS A 369 -3.62 4.69 -35.66
N LEU A 370 -4.06 4.55 -34.41
CA LEU A 370 -4.53 5.69 -33.61
C LEU A 370 -3.37 6.65 -33.23
N ALA A 371 -2.21 6.11 -32.88
CA ALA A 371 -1.01 6.90 -32.60
C ALA A 371 -0.52 7.69 -33.84
N ALA A 372 -0.55 7.07 -35.02
CA ALA A 372 -0.26 7.73 -36.30
C ALA A 372 -1.21 8.90 -36.58
N PHE A 373 -2.51 8.72 -36.31
CA PHE A 373 -3.49 9.80 -36.41
C PHE A 373 -3.17 10.95 -35.44
N ILE A 374 -2.90 10.62 -34.17
CA ILE A 374 -2.51 11.62 -33.16
C ILE A 374 -1.25 12.36 -33.58
N ALA A 375 -0.24 11.63 -34.07
CA ALA A 375 1.02 12.20 -34.56
C ALA A 375 0.79 13.24 -35.66
N THR A 376 -0.10 12.92 -36.63
CA THR A 376 -0.48 13.87 -37.70
C THR A 376 -1.10 15.15 -37.13
N GLN A 377 -1.94 15.04 -36.09
CA GLN A 377 -2.62 16.20 -35.52
C GLN A 377 -1.66 17.13 -34.74
N ILE A 378 -0.61 16.56 -34.12
CA ILE A 378 0.35 17.35 -33.34
C ILE A 378 1.64 17.68 -34.09
N GLY A 379 1.77 17.25 -35.35
CA GLY A 379 2.96 17.48 -36.20
C GLY A 379 4.17 16.62 -35.79
N ALA A 380 3.97 15.45 -35.18
CA ALA A 380 5.01 14.48 -34.87
C ALA A 380 5.35 13.60 -36.07
N ASP A 381 6.50 12.92 -36.01
CA ASP A 381 6.96 11.99 -37.06
C ASP A 381 6.09 10.70 -37.03
N VAL A 382 5.20 10.58 -38.02
CA VAL A 382 4.24 9.48 -38.14
C VAL A 382 4.94 8.13 -38.34
N GLU A 383 6.09 8.08 -39.06
CA GLU A 383 6.82 6.84 -39.32
C GLU A 383 7.44 6.32 -38.02
N GLN A 384 8.12 7.18 -37.27
CA GLN A 384 8.71 6.81 -35.99
C GLN A 384 7.64 6.42 -34.93
N VAL A 385 6.54 7.15 -34.88
CA VAL A 385 5.42 6.85 -33.96
C VAL A 385 4.80 5.48 -34.29
N THR A 386 4.57 5.19 -35.58
CA THR A 386 4.00 3.90 -36.02
C THR A 386 4.97 2.75 -35.71
N HIS A 387 6.25 2.94 -36.01
CA HIS A 387 7.28 1.95 -35.69
C HIS A 387 7.37 1.67 -34.19
N ALA A 388 7.39 2.71 -33.37
CA ALA A 388 7.40 2.57 -31.91
C ALA A 388 6.16 1.86 -31.38
N ALA A 389 4.95 2.16 -31.90
CA ALA A 389 3.72 1.53 -31.49
C ALA A 389 3.68 0.02 -31.77
N LEU A 390 4.21 -0.41 -32.92
CA LEU A 390 4.30 -1.83 -33.29
C LEU A 390 5.31 -2.61 -32.44
N LEU A 391 6.40 -1.94 -31.98
CA LEU A 391 7.39 -2.52 -31.09
C LEU A 391 6.94 -2.52 -29.61
N ALA A 392 6.07 -1.61 -29.26
CA ALA A 392 5.75 -1.22 -27.88
C ALA A 392 5.31 -2.37 -26.96
N LYS A 393 4.65 -3.41 -27.49
CA LYS A 393 4.19 -4.57 -26.72
C LYS A 393 5.05 -5.83 -26.92
N CYS A 394 6.06 -5.78 -27.81
CA CYS A 394 6.84 -6.97 -28.16
C CYS A 394 7.63 -7.55 -26.99
N ASP A 395 8.03 -6.72 -26.03
CA ASP A 395 8.76 -7.16 -24.85
C ASP A 395 7.92 -7.99 -23.86
N LEU A 396 6.58 -7.92 -23.93
CA LEU A 396 5.71 -8.80 -23.16
C LEU A 396 5.91 -10.29 -23.52
N ALA A 397 6.47 -10.58 -24.69
CA ALA A 397 6.82 -11.92 -25.14
C ALA A 397 8.30 -12.27 -24.89
N CYS A 398 9.05 -11.41 -24.17
CA CYS A 398 10.42 -11.65 -23.76
C CYS A 398 10.47 -12.49 -22.48
N GLU A 399 11.54 -13.29 -22.35
CA GLU A 399 11.77 -14.12 -21.17
C GLU A 399 12.05 -13.24 -19.94
N LEU A 400 12.81 -12.17 -20.10
CA LEU A 400 13.12 -11.23 -19.03
C LEU A 400 11.86 -10.59 -18.44
N VAL A 401 10.92 -10.15 -19.29
CA VAL A 401 9.62 -9.60 -18.82
C VAL A 401 8.72 -10.70 -18.26
N GLY A 402 8.85 -11.94 -18.74
CA GLY A 402 8.19 -13.10 -18.16
C GLY A 402 8.59 -13.35 -16.71
N GLU A 403 9.86 -13.17 -16.37
CA GLU A 403 10.41 -13.32 -15.02
C GLU A 403 10.22 -12.04 -14.17
N PHE A 404 10.40 -10.87 -14.79
CA PHE A 404 10.29 -9.55 -14.16
C PHE A 404 9.20 -8.71 -14.83
N PRO A 405 7.92 -8.92 -14.52
CA PRO A 405 6.80 -8.23 -15.19
C PRO A 405 6.83 -6.70 -15.08
N GLU A 406 7.46 -6.16 -14.04
CA GLU A 406 7.65 -4.72 -13.83
C GLU A 406 8.58 -4.08 -14.85
N LEU A 407 9.37 -4.87 -15.58
CA LEU A 407 10.27 -4.39 -16.64
C LEU A 407 9.60 -4.23 -17.99
N GLN A 408 8.29 -4.45 -18.09
CA GLN A 408 7.56 -4.20 -19.32
C GLN A 408 7.75 -2.74 -19.78
N GLY A 409 8.08 -2.55 -21.06
CA GLY A 409 8.48 -1.28 -21.64
C GLY A 409 9.97 -0.97 -21.43
N ILE A 410 10.53 -1.21 -20.26
CA ILE A 410 11.95 -1.00 -19.96
C ILE A 410 12.81 -1.97 -20.76
N ALA A 411 12.54 -3.27 -20.65
CA ALA A 411 13.28 -4.30 -21.40
C ALA A 411 13.20 -4.07 -22.91
N GLY A 412 12.00 -3.76 -23.42
CA GLY A 412 11.81 -3.44 -24.83
C GLY A 412 12.64 -2.24 -25.32
N SER A 413 12.74 -1.19 -24.49
CA SER A 413 13.59 -0.03 -24.77
C SER A 413 15.07 -0.41 -24.87
N TYR A 414 15.58 -1.26 -23.95
CA TYR A 414 16.96 -1.75 -24.00
C TYR A 414 17.22 -2.59 -25.25
N TYR A 415 16.33 -3.53 -25.58
CA TYR A 415 16.51 -4.35 -26.81
C TYR A 415 16.47 -3.53 -28.06
N ALA A 416 15.52 -2.58 -28.18
CA ALA A 416 15.43 -1.68 -29.31
C ALA A 416 16.70 -0.86 -29.49
N ARG A 417 17.30 -0.33 -28.42
CA ARG A 417 18.59 0.39 -28.48
C ARG A 417 19.75 -0.51 -28.94
N LEU A 418 19.81 -1.75 -28.42
CA LEU A 418 20.85 -2.71 -28.83
C LEU A 418 20.72 -3.11 -30.29
N GLU A 419 19.53 -3.07 -30.86
CA GLU A 419 19.25 -3.32 -32.28
C GLU A 419 19.50 -2.08 -33.15
N GLY A 420 19.92 -0.94 -32.58
CA GLY A 420 20.18 0.28 -33.30
C GLY A 420 18.95 1.08 -33.73
N VAL A 421 17.80 0.80 -33.09
CA VAL A 421 16.57 1.56 -33.31
C VAL A 421 16.74 3.00 -32.81
N PRO A 422 16.21 4.03 -33.52
CA PRO A 422 16.31 5.43 -33.12
C PRO A 422 15.89 5.66 -31.67
N SER A 423 16.58 6.61 -31.01
CA SER A 423 16.33 6.89 -29.58
C SER A 423 14.88 7.31 -29.29
N GLU A 424 14.26 8.10 -30.17
CA GLU A 424 12.85 8.49 -30.07
C GLU A 424 11.94 7.26 -29.99
N VAL A 425 12.15 6.26 -30.84
CA VAL A 425 11.37 5.02 -30.89
C VAL A 425 11.66 4.15 -29.68
N SER A 426 12.94 3.98 -29.32
CA SER A 426 13.31 3.11 -28.19
C SER A 426 12.83 3.66 -26.84
N GLU A 427 12.87 4.98 -26.64
CA GLU A 427 12.31 5.60 -25.43
C GLU A 427 10.78 5.51 -25.40
N ALA A 428 10.10 5.69 -26.54
CA ALA A 428 8.65 5.60 -26.63
C ALA A 428 8.12 4.23 -26.16
N ILE A 429 8.88 3.14 -26.37
CA ILE A 429 8.52 1.79 -25.87
C ILE A 429 8.38 1.79 -24.34
N ARG A 430 9.24 2.50 -23.62
CA ARG A 430 9.16 2.65 -22.17
C ARG A 430 8.05 3.62 -21.77
N GLU A 431 7.95 4.74 -22.49
CA GLU A 431 7.07 5.84 -22.14
C GLU A 431 5.59 5.57 -22.38
N GLN A 432 5.22 4.55 -23.17
CA GLN A 432 3.82 4.17 -23.40
C GLN A 432 3.03 3.90 -22.11
N TYR A 433 3.73 3.48 -21.05
CA TYR A 433 3.10 3.18 -19.76
C TYR A 433 2.96 4.41 -18.87
N LEU A 434 3.59 5.55 -19.20
CA LEU A 434 3.54 6.79 -18.43
C LEU A 434 2.24 7.58 -18.71
N PRO A 435 1.65 8.21 -17.67
CA PRO A 435 1.93 8.06 -16.25
C PRO A 435 1.32 6.75 -15.69
N ARG A 436 2.02 6.08 -14.77
CA ARG A 436 1.59 4.80 -14.15
C ARG A 436 0.72 5.02 -12.92
N PHE A 437 0.95 6.13 -12.20
CA PHE A 437 0.25 6.49 -10.97
C PHE A 437 0.11 8.02 -10.84
N ALA A 438 -0.60 8.47 -9.80
CA ALA A 438 -0.74 9.89 -9.50
C ALA A 438 0.64 10.51 -9.15
N GLY A 439 1.00 11.61 -9.83
CA GLY A 439 2.29 12.28 -9.64
C GLY A 439 3.45 11.67 -10.43
N ASP A 440 3.24 10.57 -11.19
CA ASP A 440 4.28 10.01 -12.08
C ASP A 440 4.64 10.99 -13.21
N VAL A 441 5.84 10.84 -13.78
CA VAL A 441 6.30 11.65 -14.92
C VAL A 441 5.47 11.36 -16.17
N LEU A 442 5.46 12.30 -17.11
CA LEU A 442 4.83 12.14 -18.42
C LEU A 442 5.87 11.77 -19.48
N PRO A 443 5.44 11.13 -20.59
CA PRO A 443 6.31 10.89 -21.74
C PRO A 443 7.05 12.15 -22.17
N GLN A 444 8.33 12.05 -22.42
CA GLN A 444 9.15 13.18 -22.87
C GLN A 444 9.23 13.24 -24.41
N THR A 445 9.20 12.07 -25.05
CA THR A 445 9.21 11.96 -26.50
C THR A 445 7.83 12.20 -27.10
N GLN A 446 7.78 12.70 -28.34
CA GLN A 446 6.50 12.84 -29.06
C GLN A 446 5.89 11.48 -29.39
N ALA A 447 6.74 10.51 -29.77
CA ALA A 447 6.28 9.14 -30.03
C ALA A 447 5.70 8.49 -28.76
N GLY A 448 6.39 8.65 -27.62
CA GLY A 448 5.90 8.15 -26.32
C GLY A 448 4.54 8.75 -25.92
N PHE A 449 4.37 10.07 -26.13
CA PHE A 449 3.09 10.74 -25.91
C PHE A 449 1.96 10.16 -26.78
N CYS A 450 2.21 10.03 -28.09
CA CYS A 450 1.21 9.50 -29.03
C CYS A 450 0.78 8.09 -28.67
N ILE A 451 1.73 7.21 -28.33
CA ILE A 451 1.46 5.82 -28.00
C ILE A 451 0.77 5.72 -26.63
N ALA A 452 1.24 6.47 -25.64
CA ALA A 452 0.65 6.48 -24.32
C ALA A 452 -0.83 6.92 -24.33
N LEU A 453 -1.14 7.89 -25.16
CA LEU A 453 -2.52 8.38 -25.36
C LEU A 453 -3.35 7.34 -26.13
N ALA A 454 -2.81 6.81 -27.24
CA ALA A 454 -3.49 5.83 -28.09
C ALA A 454 -3.80 4.52 -27.35
N ASP A 455 -2.87 3.98 -26.58
CA ASP A 455 -3.05 2.73 -25.83
C ASP A 455 -4.16 2.83 -24.78
N ARG A 456 -4.27 3.98 -24.11
CA ARG A 456 -5.34 4.24 -23.14
C ARG A 456 -6.70 4.45 -23.81
N LEU A 457 -6.73 5.16 -24.91
CA LEU A 457 -7.95 5.38 -25.69
C LEU A 457 -8.48 4.06 -26.27
N ASP A 458 -7.62 3.22 -26.86
CA ASP A 458 -8.00 1.89 -27.37
C ASP A 458 -8.57 1.02 -26.25
N THR A 459 -7.93 1.04 -25.07
CA THR A 459 -8.41 0.26 -23.92
C THR A 459 -9.78 0.75 -23.45
N LEU A 460 -9.97 2.07 -23.28
CA LEU A 460 -11.24 2.64 -22.86
C LEU A 460 -12.34 2.32 -23.86
N ALA A 461 -12.13 2.70 -25.13
CA ALA A 461 -13.12 2.49 -26.18
C ALA A 461 -13.48 1.01 -26.33
N GLY A 462 -12.46 0.12 -26.35
CA GLY A 462 -12.68 -1.30 -26.53
C GLY A 462 -13.48 -1.92 -25.37
N ILE A 463 -13.08 -1.67 -24.12
CA ILE A 463 -13.70 -2.32 -22.95
C ILE A 463 -15.11 -1.77 -22.69
N PHE A 464 -15.35 -0.46 -22.88
CA PHE A 464 -16.69 0.10 -22.82
C PHE A 464 -17.55 -0.42 -23.98
N GLY A 465 -17.00 -0.53 -25.18
CA GLY A 465 -17.71 -1.03 -26.35
C GLY A 465 -18.21 -2.47 -26.23
N ILE A 466 -17.51 -3.31 -25.46
CA ILE A 466 -17.99 -4.68 -25.14
C ILE A 466 -18.84 -4.72 -23.86
N ASN A 467 -19.31 -3.56 -23.40
CA ASN A 467 -20.17 -3.41 -22.22
C ASN A 467 -19.57 -4.00 -20.91
N GLN A 468 -18.26 -3.76 -20.69
CA GLN A 468 -17.58 -4.14 -19.45
C GLN A 468 -17.04 -2.92 -18.67
N PRO A 469 -17.89 -1.94 -18.33
CA PRO A 469 -17.46 -0.78 -17.55
C PRO A 469 -17.02 -1.19 -16.14
N PRO A 470 -16.20 -0.36 -15.47
CA PRO A 470 -15.81 -0.62 -14.10
C PRO A 470 -17.03 -0.51 -13.17
N THR A 471 -17.18 -1.45 -12.24
CA THR A 471 -18.30 -1.48 -11.27
C THR A 471 -17.79 -1.46 -9.84
N GLY A 472 -18.28 -0.52 -9.00
CA GLY A 472 -17.85 -0.39 -7.60
C GLY A 472 -16.32 -0.39 -7.46
N ASN A 473 -15.77 -1.32 -6.70
CA ASN A 473 -14.33 -1.49 -6.53
C ASN A 473 -13.66 -2.37 -7.60
N LYS A 474 -14.43 -2.94 -8.54
CA LYS A 474 -13.89 -3.82 -9.59
C LYS A 474 -13.57 -3.00 -10.84
N ASP A 475 -12.29 -2.95 -11.16
CA ASP A 475 -11.75 -2.33 -12.36
C ASP A 475 -10.57 -3.17 -12.90
N PRO A 476 -10.84 -4.36 -13.44
CA PRO A 476 -9.79 -5.30 -13.85
C PRO A 476 -8.92 -4.79 -14.99
N PHE A 477 -9.42 -3.84 -15.78
CA PHE A 477 -8.69 -3.21 -16.90
C PHE A 477 -8.11 -1.85 -16.54
N SER A 478 -8.23 -1.40 -15.29
CA SER A 478 -7.73 -0.09 -14.83
C SER A 478 -8.24 1.10 -15.63
N LEU A 479 -9.52 1.07 -16.05
CA LEU A 479 -10.13 2.09 -16.91
C LEU A 479 -10.12 3.47 -16.27
N ARG A 480 -10.36 3.55 -14.94
CA ARG A 480 -10.29 4.82 -14.20
C ARG A 480 -8.89 5.43 -14.26
N ARG A 481 -7.86 4.59 -14.11
CA ARG A 481 -6.47 5.02 -14.21
C ARG A 481 -6.12 5.45 -15.64
N ALA A 482 -6.62 4.72 -16.65
CA ALA A 482 -6.45 5.08 -18.05
C ALA A 482 -7.07 6.45 -18.36
N ALA A 483 -8.29 6.71 -17.87
CA ALA A 483 -8.97 8.00 -18.06
C ALA A 483 -8.21 9.16 -17.42
N ILE A 484 -7.74 9.01 -16.18
CA ILE A 484 -6.91 10.01 -15.50
C ILE A 484 -5.61 10.24 -16.29
N GLY A 485 -4.97 9.16 -16.79
CA GLY A 485 -3.77 9.25 -17.60
C GLY A 485 -3.96 10.05 -18.88
N ILE A 486 -5.09 9.87 -19.58
CA ILE A 486 -5.45 10.66 -20.76
C ILE A 486 -5.58 12.15 -20.42
N LEU A 487 -6.32 12.47 -19.36
CA LEU A 487 -6.51 13.86 -18.93
C LEU A 487 -5.18 14.53 -18.56
N ARG A 488 -4.31 13.82 -17.84
CA ARG A 488 -2.97 14.33 -17.51
C ARG A 488 -2.12 14.57 -18.76
N LEU A 489 -2.11 13.63 -19.70
CA LEU A 489 -1.37 13.77 -20.95
C LEU A 489 -1.82 15.01 -21.73
N LEU A 490 -3.11 15.23 -21.88
CA LEU A 490 -3.63 16.37 -22.64
C LEU A 490 -3.43 17.70 -21.91
N ILE A 491 -3.75 17.77 -20.63
CA ILE A 491 -3.71 19.03 -19.85
C ILE A 491 -2.27 19.44 -19.55
N GLU A 492 -1.44 18.55 -19.00
CA GLU A 492 -0.08 18.91 -18.58
C GLU A 492 0.88 19.12 -19.76
N LYS A 493 0.65 18.43 -20.90
CA LYS A 493 1.37 18.69 -22.15
C LYS A 493 0.77 19.84 -22.98
N GLN A 494 -0.36 20.41 -22.53
CA GLN A 494 -1.07 21.50 -23.22
C GLN A 494 -1.42 21.18 -24.68
N VAL A 495 -1.77 19.93 -24.94
CA VAL A 495 -2.12 19.46 -26.29
C VAL A 495 -3.63 19.59 -26.46
N SER A 496 -4.04 20.41 -27.43
CA SER A 496 -5.46 20.57 -27.80
C SER A 496 -5.81 19.58 -28.90
N LEU A 497 -6.42 18.45 -28.55
CA LEU A 497 -6.97 17.49 -29.49
C LEU A 497 -8.47 17.38 -29.24
N PRO A 498 -9.33 17.51 -30.28
CA PRO A 498 -10.75 17.32 -30.10
C PRO A 498 -11.02 15.85 -29.77
N LEU A 499 -11.46 15.57 -28.54
CA LEU A 499 -11.76 14.21 -28.05
C LEU A 499 -12.77 13.49 -28.94
N THR A 500 -13.71 14.22 -29.53
CA THR A 500 -14.65 13.70 -30.53
C THR A 500 -13.97 13.19 -31.81
N ALA A 501 -12.84 13.79 -32.21
CA ALA A 501 -12.05 13.31 -33.34
C ALA A 501 -11.23 12.07 -33.00
N LEU A 502 -10.83 11.93 -31.72
CA LEU A 502 -10.09 10.77 -31.24
C LEU A 502 -10.97 9.54 -31.00
N VAL A 503 -12.26 9.75 -30.69
CA VAL A 503 -13.21 8.69 -30.32
C VAL A 503 -14.22 8.37 -31.46
N GLY A 504 -14.31 9.23 -32.46
CA GLY A 504 -15.11 8.94 -33.64
C GLY A 504 -15.46 10.14 -34.50
N THR A 505 -14.89 10.25 -35.69
CA THR A 505 -15.46 11.02 -36.80
C THR A 505 -15.56 10.16 -38.04
N LYS A 506 -16.69 10.33 -38.74
CA LYS A 506 -16.90 9.77 -40.08
C LYS A 506 -15.99 10.46 -41.07
N ALA A 507 -14.85 9.91 -41.43
CA ALA A 507 -14.21 10.12 -42.73
C ALA A 507 -12.97 9.21 -42.88
N ASP A 508 -13.01 8.34 -43.84
CA ASP A 508 -11.90 7.63 -44.52
C ASP A 508 -10.90 6.76 -43.73
N GLN A 509 -11.26 6.33 -42.54
CA GLN A 509 -10.50 5.30 -41.82
C GLN A 509 -11.40 4.08 -41.59
N SER A 510 -11.66 3.32 -42.62
CA SER A 510 -12.71 2.29 -42.63
C SER A 510 -12.54 1.21 -41.55
N TYR A 511 -11.34 0.91 -41.08
CA TYR A 511 -11.16 -0.17 -40.10
C TYR A 511 -11.22 0.30 -38.63
N VAL A 512 -10.57 1.40 -38.29
CA VAL A 512 -10.62 1.94 -36.90
C VAL A 512 -12.02 2.52 -36.64
N ASN A 513 -12.61 3.17 -37.66
CA ASN A 513 -13.95 3.73 -37.54
C ASN A 513 -15.05 2.65 -37.53
N ASP A 514 -14.89 1.55 -38.27
CA ASP A 514 -15.88 0.45 -38.24
C ASP A 514 -15.84 -0.32 -36.91
N GLN A 515 -14.66 -0.52 -36.33
CA GLN A 515 -14.54 -1.14 -35.00
C GLN A 515 -14.93 -0.18 -33.87
N ILE A 516 -14.48 1.07 -33.89
CA ILE A 516 -14.83 2.08 -32.89
C ILE A 516 -16.28 2.55 -33.09
N ALA A 517 -16.79 2.70 -34.32
CA ALA A 517 -18.19 3.06 -34.56
C ALA A 517 -19.16 1.92 -34.30
N ALA A 518 -18.75 0.68 -34.51
CA ALA A 518 -19.52 -0.49 -34.05
C ALA A 518 -19.52 -0.58 -32.51
N LEU A 519 -18.45 -0.15 -31.84
CA LEU A 519 -18.32 -0.13 -30.40
C LEU A 519 -18.96 1.10 -29.71
N VAL A 520 -18.99 2.26 -30.37
CA VAL A 520 -19.57 3.52 -29.87
C VAL A 520 -21.02 3.72 -30.37
N GLY A 521 -21.42 3.00 -31.43
CA GLY A 521 -22.69 3.21 -32.16
C GLY A 521 -23.97 2.80 -31.44
N THR A 522 -23.89 2.11 -30.31
CA THR A 522 -25.08 1.62 -29.62
C THR A 522 -25.43 2.35 -28.32
N ASP A 523 -24.51 3.02 -27.65
CA ASP A 523 -24.87 3.60 -26.33
C ASP A 523 -24.11 4.86 -25.97
N GLY A 524 -24.12 5.92 -26.53
CA GLY A 524 -23.58 7.24 -26.13
C GLY A 524 -23.02 7.48 -24.71
N GLN A 525 -22.84 6.42 -23.92
CA GLN A 525 -22.43 6.47 -22.52
C GLN A 525 -20.94 6.84 -22.32
N VAL A 526 -20.05 6.37 -23.20
CA VAL A 526 -18.62 6.75 -23.12
C VAL A 526 -18.45 8.19 -23.52
N LEU A 527 -19.11 8.59 -24.61
CA LEU A 527 -19.12 9.98 -25.08
C LEU A 527 -19.80 10.89 -24.06
N ALA A 528 -20.90 10.46 -23.44
CA ALA A 528 -21.59 11.20 -22.40
C ALA A 528 -20.75 11.32 -21.12
N ALA A 529 -20.00 10.29 -20.72
CA ALA A 529 -19.10 10.36 -19.56
C ALA A 529 -17.90 11.28 -19.83
N ILE A 530 -17.31 11.20 -21.02
CA ILE A 530 -16.22 12.10 -21.44
C ILE A 530 -16.72 13.54 -21.60
N GLN A 531 -17.92 13.74 -22.15
CA GLN A 531 -18.56 15.06 -22.27
C GLN A 531 -18.98 15.65 -20.92
N ALA A 532 -19.47 14.83 -19.98
CA ALA A 532 -19.78 15.29 -18.63
C ALA A 532 -18.52 15.76 -17.90
N ILE A 533 -17.42 15.01 -18.00
CA ILE A 533 -16.11 15.39 -17.43
C ILE A 533 -15.56 16.65 -18.12
N ALA A 534 -15.68 16.77 -19.44
CA ALA A 534 -15.25 17.94 -20.20
C ALA A 534 -16.11 19.17 -19.87
N THR A 535 -17.40 19.00 -19.64
CA THR A 535 -18.33 20.09 -19.26
C THR A 535 -18.08 20.56 -17.84
N GLU A 536 -17.79 19.64 -16.90
CA GLU A 536 -17.39 20.03 -15.54
C GLU A 536 -16.04 20.72 -15.52
N LEU A 537 -15.09 20.31 -16.36
CA LEU A 537 -13.80 20.99 -16.54
C LEU A 537 -13.97 22.39 -17.16
N ALA A 538 -14.82 22.55 -18.16
CA ALA A 538 -15.12 23.84 -18.78
C ALA A 538 -15.85 24.80 -17.82
N ASN A 539 -16.75 24.28 -16.98
CA ASN A 539 -17.39 25.07 -15.92
C ASN A 539 -16.43 25.46 -14.80
N ALA A 540 -15.41 24.64 -14.53
CA ALA A 540 -14.35 24.97 -13.59
C ALA A 540 -13.37 26.01 -14.17
N GLU A 541 -13.17 26.08 -15.48
CA GLU A 541 -12.34 27.10 -16.15
C GLU A 541 -12.88 28.51 -15.94
N GLY A 542 -14.20 28.72 -15.95
CA GLY A 542 -14.80 30.02 -15.64
C GLY A 542 -14.55 30.54 -14.23
N VAL A 543 -14.22 29.67 -13.29
CA VAL A 543 -13.84 30.00 -11.90
C VAL A 543 -12.32 30.20 -11.77
N LEU A 544 -11.53 29.72 -12.72
CA LEU A 544 -10.07 29.63 -12.65
C LEU A 544 -9.34 30.81 -13.30
N GLU A 545 -10.02 31.69 -14.05
CA GLU A 545 -9.42 32.90 -14.63
C GLU A 545 -8.88 33.91 -13.59
N ALA A 546 -9.24 33.71 -12.31
CA ALA A 546 -8.80 34.54 -11.18
C ALA A 546 -7.67 33.95 -10.33
N LEU A 547 -7.15 32.75 -10.63
CA LEU A 547 -6.15 32.04 -9.84
C LEU A 547 -4.85 31.83 -10.61
N ASP A 548 -3.70 31.91 -9.90
CA ASP A 548 -2.36 31.62 -10.43
C ASP A 548 -2.32 30.27 -11.15
N GLN A 549 -1.64 30.23 -12.31
CA GLN A 549 -1.59 29.09 -13.23
C GLN A 549 -1.23 27.75 -12.54
N THR A 550 -0.40 27.80 -11.49
CA THR A 550 0.04 26.62 -10.72
C THR A 550 -1.09 26.07 -9.82
N VAL A 551 -1.89 26.97 -9.25
CA VAL A 551 -3.07 26.63 -8.42
C VAL A 551 -4.21 26.13 -9.31
N ALA A 552 -4.38 26.75 -10.49
CA ALA A 552 -5.36 26.34 -11.49
C ALA A 552 -5.15 24.90 -11.97
N ASN A 553 -3.90 24.48 -12.22
CA ASN A 553 -3.60 23.13 -12.63
C ASN A 553 -3.86 22.10 -11.51
N ARG A 554 -3.62 22.47 -10.26
CA ARG A 554 -3.89 21.63 -9.09
C ARG A 554 -5.39 21.48 -8.84
N VAL A 555 -6.16 22.55 -8.99
CA VAL A 555 -7.62 22.55 -8.83
C VAL A 555 -8.28 21.73 -9.96
N ARG A 556 -7.81 21.81 -11.21
CA ARG A 556 -8.26 20.97 -12.33
C ARG A 556 -8.05 19.49 -12.06
N PHE A 557 -6.93 19.15 -11.47
CA PHE A 557 -6.63 17.76 -11.05
C PHE A 557 -7.53 17.31 -9.90
N ASP A 558 -7.74 18.16 -8.89
CA ASP A 558 -8.58 17.86 -7.72
C ASP A 558 -10.07 17.71 -8.11
N VAL A 559 -10.57 18.55 -9.03
CA VAL A 559 -11.96 18.44 -9.55
C VAL A 559 -12.16 17.15 -10.33
N ALA A 560 -11.22 16.77 -11.20
CA ALA A 560 -11.27 15.50 -11.91
C ALA A 560 -11.20 14.30 -10.94
N THR A 561 -10.38 14.39 -9.90
CA THR A 561 -10.26 13.38 -8.84
C THR A 561 -11.53 13.31 -7.98
N GLN A 562 -12.15 14.45 -7.68
CA GLN A 562 -13.41 14.52 -6.92
C GLN A 562 -14.59 13.98 -7.71
N ALA A 563 -14.68 14.28 -9.01
CA ALA A 563 -15.71 13.71 -9.90
C ALA A 563 -15.55 12.18 -10.02
N LEU A 564 -14.32 11.69 -10.14
CA LEU A 564 -14.02 10.25 -10.13
C LEU A 564 -14.36 9.61 -8.78
N THR A 565 -14.07 10.29 -7.67
CA THR A 565 -14.37 9.84 -6.30
C THR A 565 -15.88 9.84 -6.03
N ALA A 566 -16.63 10.78 -6.59
CA ALA A 566 -18.09 10.84 -6.52
C ALA A 566 -18.74 9.67 -7.30
N LEU A 567 -18.20 9.36 -8.49
CA LEU A 567 -18.59 8.16 -9.26
C LEU A 567 -18.24 6.86 -8.52
N GLN A 568 -17.13 6.82 -7.78
CA GLN A 568 -16.75 5.68 -6.94
C GLN A 568 -17.69 5.50 -5.73
N LYS A 569 -18.15 6.57 -5.10
CA LYS A 569 -19.05 6.53 -3.94
C LYS A 569 -20.48 6.10 -4.26
N SER A 570 -20.95 6.30 -5.50
CA SER A 570 -22.30 5.90 -5.91
C SER A 570 -22.49 4.39 -6.10
N ASN A 571 -21.39 3.62 -6.20
CA ASN A 571 -21.39 2.19 -6.51
C ASN A 571 -20.72 1.29 -5.45
N ALA A 572 -20.62 1.74 -4.20
CA ALA A 572 -20.06 0.92 -3.13
C ALA A 572 -21.08 -0.10 -2.63
N ARG A 573 -20.94 -1.35 -3.01
CA ARG A 573 -21.18 -2.62 -2.29
C ARG A 573 -21.37 -3.77 -3.27
N THR A 574 -20.35 -4.59 -3.47
CA THR A 574 -20.55 -5.96 -3.96
C THR A 574 -20.02 -6.92 -2.90
N ASN A 575 -20.95 -7.48 -2.12
CA ASN A 575 -20.72 -8.72 -1.41
C ASN A 575 -20.62 -9.84 -2.45
N ILE A 576 -19.56 -10.66 -2.39
CA ILE A 576 -19.64 -12.00 -2.95
C ILE A 576 -20.73 -12.70 -2.13
N GLY A 577 -21.85 -13.03 -2.75
CA GLY A 577 -22.97 -13.69 -2.07
C GLY A 577 -22.51 -15.03 -1.48
N ALA A 578 -23.11 -15.44 -0.38
CA ALA A 578 -22.78 -16.71 0.28
C ALA A 578 -22.81 -17.91 -0.68
N GLU A 579 -23.70 -17.89 -1.66
CA GLU A 579 -23.84 -18.90 -2.70
C GLU A 579 -22.65 -18.92 -3.68
N GLU A 580 -22.14 -17.77 -4.08
CA GLU A 580 -20.96 -17.67 -4.95
C GLU A 580 -19.67 -18.09 -4.22
N ALA A 581 -19.56 -17.76 -2.93
CA ALA A 581 -18.47 -18.21 -2.08
C ALA A 581 -18.51 -19.72 -1.89
N GLN A 582 -19.70 -20.32 -1.70
CA GLN A 582 -19.89 -21.76 -1.58
C GLN A 582 -19.59 -22.47 -2.90
N ASN A 583 -20.00 -21.94 -4.03
CA ASN A 583 -19.73 -22.54 -5.34
C ASN A 583 -18.23 -22.55 -5.70
N LYS A 584 -17.48 -21.49 -5.33
CA LYS A 584 -16.06 -21.38 -5.66
C LYS A 584 -15.13 -22.06 -4.63
N PHE A 585 -15.49 -22.01 -3.36
CA PHE A 585 -14.64 -22.43 -2.24
C PHE A 585 -15.33 -23.40 -1.27
N GLY A 586 -16.49 -23.95 -1.62
CA GLY A 586 -17.32 -24.75 -0.72
C GLY A 586 -16.58 -25.89 -0.05
N PHE A 587 -15.78 -26.66 -0.80
CA PHE A 587 -14.99 -27.76 -0.25
C PHE A 587 -14.01 -27.31 0.85
N LEU A 588 -13.41 -26.13 0.70
CA LEU A 588 -12.49 -25.55 1.70
C LEU A 588 -13.26 -24.98 2.89
N LEU A 589 -14.35 -24.24 2.61
CA LEU A 589 -15.19 -23.62 3.64
C LEU A 589 -15.86 -24.68 4.54
N ASP A 590 -16.32 -25.79 3.95
CA ASP A 590 -16.93 -26.88 4.69
C ASP A 590 -15.90 -27.62 5.57
N ASN A 591 -14.69 -27.84 5.07
CA ASN A 591 -13.63 -28.43 5.89
C ASN A 591 -13.14 -27.52 7.00
N LEU A 592 -13.10 -26.20 6.79
CA LEU A 592 -12.72 -25.23 7.83
C LEU A 592 -13.74 -25.12 8.97
N LYS A 593 -15.00 -25.55 8.76
CA LYS A 593 -16.01 -25.61 9.82
C LYS A 593 -15.65 -26.62 10.92
N TYR A 594 -14.85 -27.64 10.60
CA TYR A 594 -14.37 -28.62 11.57
C TYR A 594 -13.10 -28.18 12.31
N GLY A 595 -12.58 -27.00 12.00
CA GLY A 595 -11.34 -26.45 12.54
C GLY A 595 -10.13 -26.87 11.71
N ALA A 596 -9.12 -25.98 11.64
CA ALA A 596 -7.83 -26.36 11.08
C ALA A 596 -7.07 -27.19 12.12
N PRO A 597 -6.52 -28.38 11.75
CA PRO A 597 -5.69 -29.13 12.69
C PRO A 597 -4.43 -28.30 13.01
N PRO A 598 -3.85 -28.47 14.21
CA PRO A 598 -2.55 -27.91 14.48
C PRO A 598 -1.56 -28.49 13.48
N HIS A 599 -0.95 -27.61 12.68
CA HIS A 599 0.00 -28.00 11.66
C HIS A 599 1.26 -27.17 11.79
N GLY A 600 2.37 -27.82 11.67
CA GLY A 600 3.68 -27.22 11.49
C GLY A 600 4.31 -27.82 10.25
N GLY A 601 5.14 -27.09 9.58
CA GLY A 601 5.82 -27.55 8.38
C GLY A 601 7.24 -27.05 8.32
N LEU A 602 8.10 -27.89 7.77
CA LEU A 602 9.44 -27.52 7.37
C LEU A 602 9.51 -27.62 5.84
N ALA A 603 9.84 -26.53 5.17
CA ALA A 603 10.09 -26.54 3.74
C ALA A 603 11.60 -26.58 3.47
N PHE A 604 12.07 -27.68 2.86
CA PHE A 604 13.41 -27.77 2.35
C PHE A 604 13.43 -27.43 0.86
N GLY A 605 14.25 -26.44 0.48
CA GLY A 605 14.58 -26.20 -0.91
C GLY A 605 15.57 -27.24 -1.40
N LEU A 606 15.07 -28.42 -1.82
CA LEU A 606 15.91 -29.54 -2.26
C LEU A 606 16.84 -29.15 -3.41
N ASP A 607 16.31 -28.47 -4.41
CA ASP A 607 17.10 -28.02 -5.57
C ASP A 607 18.22 -27.05 -5.15
N ARG A 608 17.94 -26.17 -4.19
CA ARG A 608 18.96 -25.27 -3.63
C ARG A 608 20.03 -26.01 -2.85
N LEU A 609 19.64 -27.03 -2.08
CA LEU A 609 20.58 -27.90 -1.40
C LEU A 609 21.48 -28.63 -2.40
N VAL A 610 20.91 -29.19 -3.46
CA VAL A 610 21.66 -29.86 -4.54
C VAL A 610 22.60 -28.87 -5.25
N THR A 611 22.16 -27.64 -5.52
CA THR A 611 23.02 -26.58 -6.08
C THR A 611 24.25 -26.35 -5.21
N LEU A 612 24.06 -26.23 -3.90
CA LEU A 612 25.17 -26.06 -2.96
C LEU A 612 26.10 -27.28 -2.89
N MET A 613 25.55 -28.51 -2.92
CA MET A 613 26.32 -29.75 -2.86
C MET A 613 27.13 -29.98 -4.13
N THR A 614 26.62 -29.57 -5.28
CA THR A 614 27.29 -29.77 -6.59
C THR A 614 28.20 -28.62 -6.96
N GLY A 615 28.12 -27.48 -6.26
CA GLY A 615 28.84 -26.25 -6.62
C GLY A 615 28.36 -25.64 -7.93
N ALA A 616 27.12 -25.93 -8.35
CA ALA A 616 26.56 -25.37 -9.56
C ALA A 616 26.36 -23.86 -9.45
N GLU A 617 26.53 -23.12 -10.54
CA GLU A 617 26.42 -21.66 -10.56
C GLU A 617 24.96 -21.19 -10.48
N SER A 618 24.02 -22.00 -10.97
CA SER A 618 22.58 -21.71 -10.96
C SER A 618 21.77 -22.91 -10.49
N ILE A 619 20.67 -22.65 -9.78
CA ILE A 619 19.69 -23.68 -9.41
C ILE A 619 19.09 -24.38 -10.64
N ARG A 620 19.09 -23.72 -11.80
CA ARG A 620 18.62 -24.29 -13.08
C ARG A 620 19.49 -25.43 -13.58
N ASP A 621 20.75 -25.46 -13.20
CA ASP A 621 21.70 -26.50 -13.61
C ASP A 621 21.42 -27.84 -12.93
N VAL A 622 20.65 -27.80 -11.81
CA VAL A 622 20.30 -28.99 -11.01
C VAL A 622 18.82 -29.37 -11.11
N ILE A 623 18.00 -28.56 -11.77
CA ILE A 623 16.58 -28.84 -12.01
C ILE A 623 16.40 -29.35 -13.44
N ALA A 624 15.83 -30.55 -13.60
CA ALA A 624 15.60 -31.13 -14.92
C ALA A 624 14.64 -30.31 -15.80
N PHE A 625 13.64 -29.63 -15.17
CA PHE A 625 12.62 -28.83 -15.86
C PHE A 625 12.39 -27.53 -15.10
N PRO A 626 13.33 -26.58 -15.17
CA PRO A 626 13.21 -25.30 -14.47
C PRO A 626 11.98 -24.53 -14.97
N LYS A 627 11.22 -23.94 -14.05
CA LYS A 627 10.00 -23.18 -14.33
C LYS A 627 10.20 -21.70 -14.06
N THR A 628 9.50 -20.89 -14.85
CA THR A 628 9.36 -19.44 -14.59
C THR A 628 8.43 -19.19 -13.41
N GLN A 629 8.33 -17.91 -12.97
CA GLN A 629 7.34 -17.51 -11.95
C GLN A 629 5.89 -17.84 -12.33
N ARG A 630 5.60 -17.96 -13.63
CA ARG A 630 4.29 -18.39 -14.15
C ARG A 630 4.12 -19.90 -14.18
N ALA A 631 5.01 -20.65 -13.56
CA ALA A 631 5.05 -22.11 -13.55
C ALA A 631 5.24 -22.74 -14.94
N GLN A 632 5.72 -21.97 -15.93
CA GLN A 632 5.99 -22.44 -17.29
C GLN A 632 7.38 -23.06 -17.37
N CYS A 633 7.49 -24.24 -17.95
CA CYS A 633 8.76 -24.89 -18.26
C CYS A 633 9.26 -24.42 -19.63
N LEU A 634 10.39 -23.76 -19.67
CA LEU A 634 10.97 -23.22 -20.92
C LEU A 634 11.45 -24.32 -21.89
N LEU A 635 11.79 -25.49 -21.37
CA LEU A 635 12.23 -26.62 -22.19
C LEU A 635 11.06 -27.36 -22.84
N THR A 636 9.97 -27.54 -22.09
CA THR A 636 8.81 -28.34 -22.53
C THR A 636 7.62 -27.49 -22.93
N ASN A 637 7.67 -26.17 -22.73
CA ASN A 637 6.55 -25.22 -22.86
C ASN A 637 5.30 -25.62 -22.06
N ALA A 638 5.44 -26.42 -21.02
CA ALA A 638 4.34 -26.81 -20.14
C ALA A 638 4.19 -25.83 -18.95
N PRO A 639 2.99 -25.56 -18.46
CA PRO A 639 1.71 -25.97 -19.06
C PRO A 639 1.41 -25.17 -20.33
N ASN A 640 0.66 -25.80 -21.25
CA ASN A 640 0.21 -25.14 -22.48
C ASN A 640 -0.81 -24.06 -22.19
#